data_1f18582fbf022e6cb838cd2840735703
#
_entry.id   1f18582fbf022e6cb838cd2840735703
#
_cell.length_a   1.000
_cell.length_b   1.000
_cell.length_c   1.000
_cell.angle_alpha   90.00
_cell.angle_beta   90.00
_cell.angle_gamma   90.00
#
_symmetry.space_group_name_H-M   'P 1'
#
loop_
_entity.id
_entity.type
_entity.pdbx_description
1 polymer ?
#
loop_
_entity_poly.entity_id
_entity_poly.type
_entity_poly.pdbx_seq_one_letter_code
_entity_poly.pdbx_strand_id
1 'polypeptide(L)'
;MKHRLLSFILLLSILFAIPNFAAAQSAPGLLLPIGAGYTDTYGAMGQYAVANARGDVVHILILATPYSTNSDRISEGERAQNLKDAEERRIQTDGACQRSLPEGSTLTCKVELLPIFTQEDARDPANLAYFTDDVSMIFILGGDQETGIGAIINTPVEERINELHANGMIIAGTSAGAAMTSKVMIADLSTGYGVDDGLFAGAVEIWNSPDKRGLEFGIQNAVVDQHFFQRARIGRLLNAIAQPNIPNVGVGVDAYTGIVSNNEVLSDVFGLYAVAVLDAETYHAADNVKYVSIDPNRPPIMSFRNVVYHLLAPGDVTYNLNTRTSSLANPAPTLDRSFETLTIPAGAGPLILSGDLIDNLEDSAVLNEFKTIAGENIFIVATGYPSGRSAETAIKKYTDALGMQVKSVFVEDQPIEIPEGTSAVLVIGKNQEKVKTEALAALKDFWLAGNPVMADNAAMPVFGSFYAPHEPTPDDSEREELATQKSFWQGRTDIAPGLGWVDVTLEPQIIADKRFGRLTSLAYNHPELLALGINKDTAILFNGDGAKVIGDNGIFVFDLRTAALQLGTNEGFTIANAMLDVFVPGEMMLPELADVSTPVSMQATPVFPTAMPTPVPTLAASTFVTFTETAAPPTPAATEAVTEEAAPKFPVWVIFVGLAAVIGFVLLRKRK
;
A
#
# COMPACT_ATOMS: atom_id res chain seq x y z
N MET A 1 -24.79 80.79 5.31
CA MET A 1 -24.08 80.00 4.26
C MET A 1 -23.15 78.90 4.81
N LYS A 2 -22.56 79.03 5.98
CA LYS A 2 -21.60 77.99 6.52
C LYS A 2 -22.30 76.67 6.94
N HIS A 3 -23.54 76.65 7.39
CA HIS A 3 -24.24 75.41 7.79
C HIS A 3 -24.78 74.55 6.64
N ARG A 4 -25.01 75.12 5.44
CA ARG A 4 -25.43 74.36 4.24
C ARG A 4 -24.25 73.66 3.54
N LEU A 5 -23.04 74.15 3.71
CA LEU A 5 -21.85 73.54 3.15
C LEU A 5 -21.41 72.32 3.95
N LEU A 6 -21.56 72.37 5.30
CA LEU A 6 -21.24 71.22 6.19
C LEU A 6 -22.21 70.02 5.99
N SER A 7 -23.49 70.27 5.76
CA SER A 7 -24.49 69.23 5.46
C SER A 7 -24.26 68.56 4.13
N PHE A 8 -23.76 69.31 3.13
CA PHE A 8 -23.46 68.72 1.81
C PHE A 8 -22.19 67.85 1.82
N ILE A 9 -21.16 68.23 2.62
CA ILE A 9 -19.94 67.46 2.80
C ILE A 9 -20.25 66.17 3.62
N LEU A 10 -21.14 66.21 4.61
CA LEU A 10 -21.54 65.03 5.38
C LEU A 10 -22.39 64.07 4.55
N LEU A 11 -23.23 64.57 3.60
CA LEU A 11 -23.99 63.71 2.70
C LEU A 11 -23.09 63.08 1.61
N LEU A 12 -22.03 63.77 1.17
CA LEU A 12 -21.07 63.23 0.20
C LEU A 12 -20.17 62.19 0.81
N SER A 13 -19.83 62.27 2.12
CA SER A 13 -19.02 61.26 2.81
C SER A 13 -19.80 59.98 3.11
N ILE A 14 -21.13 60.03 3.20
CA ILE A 14 -21.98 58.85 3.37
C ILE A 14 -22.17 58.10 2.03
N LEU A 15 -22.05 58.78 0.89
CA LEU A 15 -22.15 58.15 -0.43
C LEU A 15 -20.88 57.36 -0.86
N PHE A 16 -19.73 57.55 -0.19
CA PHE A 16 -18.51 56.81 -0.47
C PHE A 16 -18.21 55.70 0.54
N ALA A 17 -19.03 55.52 1.56
CA ALA A 17 -18.99 54.36 2.46
C ALA A 17 -19.93 53.25 1.96
N ILE A 18 -19.80 52.87 0.69
CA ILE A 18 -20.25 51.54 0.26
C ILE A 18 -19.27 50.60 0.89
N PRO A 19 -19.65 49.75 1.90
CA PRO A 19 -18.78 48.65 2.26
C PRO A 19 -18.54 47.87 0.98
N ASN A 20 -17.31 47.76 0.55
CA ASN A 20 -16.92 46.67 -0.33
C ASN A 20 -17.33 45.42 0.42
N PHE A 21 -18.51 44.89 0.11
CA PHE A 21 -18.78 43.50 0.29
C PHE A 21 -17.76 42.80 -0.62
N ALA A 22 -16.54 42.58 -0.12
CA ALA A 22 -15.74 41.49 -0.63
C ALA A 22 -16.69 40.30 -0.58
N ALA A 23 -17.14 39.82 -1.71
CA ALA A 23 -17.83 38.55 -1.78
C ALA A 23 -16.97 37.59 -0.95
N ALA A 24 -17.53 37.03 0.11
CA ALA A 24 -16.82 36.04 0.90
C ALA A 24 -16.36 35.01 -0.12
N GLN A 25 -15.06 34.89 -0.30
CA GLN A 25 -14.49 33.92 -1.22
C GLN A 25 -15.00 32.57 -0.71
N SER A 26 -15.74 31.85 -1.54
CA SER A 26 -16.23 30.52 -1.17
C SER A 26 -15.02 29.66 -0.78
N ALA A 27 -15.16 28.87 0.28
CA ALA A 27 -14.11 27.91 0.61
C ALA A 27 -13.88 26.97 -0.58
N PRO A 28 -12.64 26.56 -0.86
CA PRO A 28 -12.39 25.56 -1.89
C PRO A 28 -13.14 24.25 -1.58
N GLY A 29 -13.39 23.47 -2.61
CA GLY A 29 -14.06 22.18 -2.48
C GLY A 29 -13.24 21.16 -1.69
N LEU A 30 -13.86 20.05 -1.35
CA LEU A 30 -13.19 18.92 -0.72
C LEU A 30 -12.48 18.07 -1.77
N LEU A 31 -11.39 17.39 -1.36
CA LEU A 31 -10.78 16.32 -2.12
C LEU A 31 -11.06 15.00 -1.39
N LEU A 32 -11.53 14.00 -2.11
CA LEU A 32 -11.86 12.67 -1.60
C LEU A 32 -11.02 11.60 -2.32
N PRO A 33 -9.72 11.41 -1.96
CA PRO A 33 -8.95 10.29 -2.46
C PRO A 33 -9.50 8.97 -1.92
N ILE A 34 -9.78 8.02 -2.83
CA ILE A 34 -10.30 6.68 -2.55
C ILE A 34 -9.29 5.68 -3.08
N GLY A 35 -8.77 4.80 -2.23
CA GLY A 35 -7.65 3.93 -2.57
C GLY A 35 -7.96 2.94 -3.68
N ALA A 36 -9.13 2.32 -3.65
CA ALA A 36 -9.67 1.47 -4.71
C ALA A 36 -11.07 0.98 -4.35
N GLY A 37 -11.68 0.27 -5.29
CA GLY A 37 -13.01 -0.29 -5.09
C GLY A 37 -14.10 0.78 -5.17
N TYR A 38 -15.33 0.32 -5.11
CA TYR A 38 -16.46 1.22 -5.31
C TYR A 38 -17.58 0.99 -4.29
N THR A 39 -17.85 -0.25 -3.92
CA THR A 39 -19.08 -0.62 -3.20
C THR A 39 -19.20 0.11 -1.87
N ASP A 40 -18.15 0.05 -1.04
CA ASP A 40 -18.20 0.52 0.34
C ASP A 40 -17.95 2.03 0.46
N THR A 41 -17.41 2.66 -0.59
CA THR A 41 -17.13 4.10 -0.63
C THR A 41 -18.24 4.91 -1.30
N TYR A 42 -19.09 4.29 -2.11
CA TYR A 42 -20.20 4.98 -2.80
C TYR A 42 -21.19 5.66 -1.85
N GLY A 43 -21.49 5.03 -0.72
CA GLY A 43 -22.42 5.59 0.26
C GLY A 43 -21.94 6.95 0.78
N ALA A 44 -20.72 7.02 1.23
CA ALA A 44 -20.11 8.26 1.72
C ALA A 44 -19.99 9.30 0.59
N MET A 45 -19.48 8.90 -0.58
CA MET A 45 -19.35 9.79 -1.74
C MET A 45 -20.71 10.39 -2.13
N GLY A 46 -21.78 9.58 -2.14
CA GLY A 46 -23.14 10.05 -2.41
C GLY A 46 -23.63 11.07 -1.36
N GLN A 47 -23.35 10.83 -0.09
CA GLN A 47 -23.68 11.77 1.00
C GLN A 47 -22.96 13.12 0.84
N TYR A 48 -21.66 13.09 0.52
CA TYR A 48 -20.90 14.32 0.25
C TYR A 48 -21.43 15.08 -0.96
N ALA A 49 -21.78 14.38 -2.06
CA ALA A 49 -22.37 15.02 -3.23
C ALA A 49 -23.71 15.67 -2.91
N VAL A 50 -24.58 14.99 -2.15
CA VAL A 50 -25.88 15.51 -1.71
C VAL A 50 -25.73 16.72 -0.78
N ALA A 51 -24.80 16.63 0.20
CA ALA A 51 -24.52 17.76 1.09
C ALA A 51 -23.99 18.99 0.34
N ASN A 52 -23.36 18.80 -0.81
CA ASN A 52 -22.83 19.86 -1.69
C ASN A 52 -23.77 20.22 -2.85
N ALA A 53 -25.06 19.85 -2.79
CA ALA A 53 -26.03 20.20 -3.82
C ALA A 53 -26.12 21.73 -4.01
N ARG A 54 -26.10 22.15 -5.28
CA ARG A 54 -26.13 23.57 -5.66
C ARG A 54 -27.46 23.93 -6.35
N GLY A 55 -28.51 23.97 -5.55
CA GLY A 55 -29.88 24.14 -6.02
C GLY A 55 -30.72 22.89 -5.81
N ASP A 56 -31.63 22.58 -6.72
CA ASP A 56 -32.56 21.45 -6.61
C ASP A 56 -32.01 20.14 -7.20
N VAL A 57 -30.77 20.18 -7.71
CA VAL A 57 -30.13 19.05 -8.40
C VAL A 57 -28.75 18.75 -7.75
N VAL A 58 -28.51 17.50 -7.44
CA VAL A 58 -27.17 16.97 -7.13
C VAL A 58 -26.54 16.57 -8.46
N HIS A 59 -25.70 17.42 -9.02
CA HIS A 59 -25.08 17.22 -10.33
C HIS A 59 -23.68 16.62 -10.16
N ILE A 60 -23.49 15.39 -10.62
CA ILE A 60 -22.24 14.65 -10.55
C ILE A 60 -21.73 14.35 -11.97
N LEU A 61 -20.48 14.72 -12.24
CA LEU A 61 -19.81 14.38 -13.49
C LEU A 61 -18.84 13.21 -13.26
N ILE A 62 -18.87 12.23 -14.14
CA ILE A 62 -17.92 11.10 -14.13
C ILE A 62 -16.84 11.38 -15.16
N LEU A 63 -15.58 11.43 -14.71
CA LEU A 63 -14.40 11.58 -15.56
C LEU A 63 -13.67 10.23 -15.65
N ALA A 64 -13.76 9.59 -16.81
CA ALA A 64 -13.20 8.26 -17.06
C ALA A 64 -11.88 8.32 -17.86
N THR A 65 -11.18 9.45 -17.84
CA THR A 65 -9.89 9.62 -18.55
C THR A 65 -8.85 8.55 -18.24
N PRO A 66 -8.75 7.98 -16.99
CA PRO A 66 -7.80 6.91 -16.70
C PRO A 66 -8.09 5.58 -17.39
N TYR A 67 -9.24 5.39 -18.04
CA TYR A 67 -9.62 4.12 -18.67
C TYR A 67 -8.94 3.86 -20.03
N SER A 68 -8.01 4.68 -20.45
CA SER A 68 -7.18 4.46 -21.66
C SER A 68 -7.97 4.11 -22.92
N THR A 69 -9.18 4.66 -23.11
CA THR A 69 -10.08 4.25 -24.20
C THR A 69 -9.57 4.57 -25.60
N ASN A 70 -8.62 5.51 -25.72
CA ASN A 70 -8.03 5.95 -26.98
C ASN A 70 -6.51 5.64 -27.07
N SER A 71 -5.98 4.79 -26.21
CA SER A 71 -4.59 4.39 -26.26
C SER A 71 -4.34 3.41 -27.40
N ASP A 72 -3.25 3.60 -28.14
CA ASP A 72 -2.76 2.61 -29.13
C ASP A 72 -2.27 1.31 -28.47
N ARG A 73 -2.19 1.31 -27.12
CA ARG A 73 -1.73 0.18 -26.31
C ARG A 73 -2.83 -0.84 -25.99
N ILE A 74 -4.10 -0.52 -26.25
CA ILE A 74 -5.24 -1.40 -25.95
C ILE A 74 -5.95 -1.85 -27.21
N SER A 75 -6.48 -3.06 -27.17
CA SER A 75 -7.29 -3.62 -28.27
C SER A 75 -8.67 -2.94 -28.35
N GLU A 76 -9.35 -3.07 -29.51
CA GLU A 76 -10.72 -2.58 -29.67
C GLU A 76 -11.71 -3.22 -28.67
N GLY A 77 -11.48 -4.52 -28.33
CA GLY A 77 -12.28 -5.22 -27.33
C GLY A 77 -12.11 -4.65 -25.93
N GLU A 78 -10.88 -4.37 -25.52
CA GLU A 78 -10.59 -3.73 -24.21
C GLU A 78 -11.17 -2.32 -24.15
N ARG A 79 -11.07 -1.55 -25.23
CA ARG A 79 -11.69 -0.22 -25.33
C ARG A 79 -13.20 -0.29 -25.14
N ALA A 80 -13.86 -1.22 -25.83
CA ALA A 80 -15.31 -1.40 -25.68
C ALA A 80 -15.69 -1.83 -24.26
N GLN A 81 -14.88 -2.68 -23.61
CA GLN A 81 -15.10 -3.06 -22.24
C GLN A 81 -14.91 -1.88 -21.28
N ASN A 82 -13.85 -1.08 -21.42
CA ASN A 82 -13.61 0.11 -20.60
C ASN A 82 -14.77 1.12 -20.68
N LEU A 83 -15.33 1.35 -21.88
CA LEU A 83 -16.49 2.23 -22.04
C LEU A 83 -17.74 1.67 -21.34
N LYS A 84 -17.95 0.34 -21.43
CA LYS A 84 -19.04 -0.33 -20.73
C LYS A 84 -18.86 -0.22 -19.21
N ASP A 85 -17.66 -0.46 -18.71
CA ASP A 85 -17.36 -0.36 -17.28
C ASP A 85 -17.54 1.07 -16.76
N ALA A 86 -17.14 2.09 -17.54
CA ALA A 86 -17.38 3.50 -17.19
C ALA A 86 -18.89 3.82 -17.06
N GLU A 87 -19.72 3.29 -17.97
CA GLU A 87 -21.17 3.48 -17.89
C GLU A 87 -21.77 2.71 -16.71
N GLU A 88 -21.28 1.52 -16.37
CA GLU A 88 -21.69 0.81 -15.16
C GLU A 88 -21.35 1.62 -13.90
N ARG A 89 -20.17 2.27 -13.84
CA ARG A 89 -19.80 3.17 -12.74
C ARG A 89 -20.72 4.38 -12.66
N ARG A 90 -21.10 4.96 -13.78
CA ARG A 90 -22.12 6.05 -13.82
C ARG A 90 -23.44 5.61 -13.19
N ILE A 91 -23.95 4.44 -13.59
CA ILE A 91 -25.20 3.88 -13.04
C ILE A 91 -25.08 3.62 -11.52
N GLN A 92 -23.96 3.07 -11.07
CA GLN A 92 -23.71 2.82 -9.64
C GLN A 92 -23.63 4.14 -8.85
N THR A 93 -22.98 5.16 -9.41
CA THR A 93 -22.89 6.49 -8.80
C THR A 93 -24.28 7.15 -8.71
N ASP A 94 -25.10 7.04 -9.76
CA ASP A 94 -26.48 7.54 -9.73
C ASP A 94 -27.27 6.84 -8.62
N GLY A 95 -27.19 5.51 -8.55
CA GLY A 95 -27.83 4.74 -7.48
C GLY A 95 -27.32 5.14 -6.07
N ALA A 96 -26.06 5.47 -5.91
CA ALA A 96 -25.49 5.95 -4.65
C ALA A 96 -26.05 7.33 -4.28
N CYS A 97 -26.10 8.27 -5.24
CA CYS A 97 -26.70 9.58 -5.07
C CYS A 97 -28.17 9.45 -4.62
N GLN A 98 -28.98 8.66 -5.36
CA GLN A 98 -30.38 8.45 -5.04
C GLN A 98 -30.62 7.91 -3.63
N ARG A 99 -29.81 6.94 -3.19
CA ARG A 99 -29.89 6.37 -1.82
C ARG A 99 -29.47 7.36 -0.73
N SER A 100 -28.68 8.36 -1.07
CA SER A 100 -28.18 9.37 -0.14
C SER A 100 -29.12 10.57 0.01
N LEU A 101 -30.17 10.68 -0.83
CA LEU A 101 -31.14 11.76 -0.71
C LEU A 101 -31.90 11.63 0.61
N PRO A 102 -32.08 12.75 1.37
CA PRO A 102 -32.90 12.73 2.58
C PRO A 102 -34.37 12.33 2.26
N GLU A 103 -34.99 11.62 3.16
CA GLU A 103 -36.41 11.23 3.02
C GLU A 103 -37.29 12.49 2.87
N GLY A 104 -38.12 12.48 1.85
CA GLY A 104 -39.00 13.63 1.52
C GLY A 104 -38.28 14.83 0.87
N SER A 105 -37.01 14.70 0.51
CA SER A 105 -36.27 15.74 -0.21
C SER A 105 -36.86 15.98 -1.60
N THR A 106 -36.80 17.24 -2.05
CA THR A 106 -37.13 17.63 -3.43
C THR A 106 -35.92 17.58 -4.36
N LEU A 107 -34.72 17.27 -3.82
CA LEU A 107 -33.50 17.13 -4.59
C LEU A 107 -33.62 15.97 -5.58
N THR A 108 -33.01 16.13 -6.74
CA THR A 108 -32.89 15.07 -7.76
C THR A 108 -31.41 14.84 -8.08
N CYS A 109 -31.06 13.61 -8.45
CA CYS A 109 -29.71 13.29 -8.90
C CYS A 109 -29.60 13.40 -10.42
N LYS A 110 -28.51 13.99 -10.91
CA LYS A 110 -28.10 14.03 -12.32
C LYS A 110 -26.65 13.56 -12.39
N VAL A 111 -26.41 12.38 -12.96
CA VAL A 111 -25.06 11.80 -13.06
C VAL A 111 -24.73 11.58 -14.53
N GLU A 112 -23.70 12.25 -15.03
CA GLU A 112 -23.31 12.25 -16.44
C GLU A 112 -21.88 11.69 -16.60
N LEU A 113 -21.71 10.74 -17.52
CA LEU A 113 -20.40 10.29 -17.98
C LEU A 113 -19.89 11.24 -19.05
N LEU A 114 -18.74 11.86 -18.81
CA LEU A 114 -18.13 12.81 -19.72
C LEU A 114 -17.48 12.09 -20.92
N PRO A 115 -17.69 12.53 -22.15
CA PRO A 115 -17.03 11.99 -23.33
C PRO A 115 -15.62 12.59 -23.53
N ILE A 116 -14.79 12.55 -22.47
CA ILE A 116 -13.46 13.14 -22.45
C ILE A 116 -12.46 12.04 -22.16
N PHE A 117 -11.63 11.69 -23.13
CA PHE A 117 -10.61 10.63 -23.05
C PHE A 117 -9.25 11.07 -23.59
N THR A 118 -9.20 12.22 -24.28
CA THR A 118 -8.00 12.76 -24.90
C THR A 118 -7.90 14.26 -24.64
N GLN A 119 -6.73 14.85 -24.89
CA GLN A 119 -6.57 16.31 -24.86
C GLN A 119 -7.39 17.02 -25.94
N GLU A 120 -7.70 16.37 -27.06
CA GLU A 120 -8.56 16.92 -28.10
C GLU A 120 -9.99 17.05 -27.56
N ASP A 121 -10.50 15.99 -26.90
CA ASP A 121 -11.82 16.04 -26.26
C ASP A 121 -11.89 17.12 -25.18
N ALA A 122 -10.82 17.28 -24.39
CA ALA A 122 -10.74 18.28 -23.32
C ALA A 122 -10.60 19.73 -23.84
N ARG A 123 -10.34 19.91 -25.13
CA ARG A 123 -10.33 21.23 -25.82
C ARG A 123 -11.61 21.50 -26.60
N ASP A 124 -12.49 20.52 -26.75
CA ASP A 124 -13.76 20.70 -27.44
C ASP A 124 -14.71 21.55 -26.59
N PRO A 125 -15.19 22.72 -27.11
CA PRO A 125 -16.16 23.54 -26.40
C PRO A 125 -17.47 22.81 -26.07
N ALA A 126 -17.86 21.79 -26.84
CA ALA A 126 -19.06 21.00 -26.55
C ALA A 126 -18.88 20.20 -25.24
N ASN A 127 -17.68 19.69 -24.96
CA ASN A 127 -17.37 18.97 -23.73
C ASN A 127 -17.20 19.93 -22.55
N LEU A 128 -16.68 21.14 -22.78
CA LEU A 128 -16.58 22.16 -21.74
C LEU A 128 -17.98 22.59 -21.22
N ALA A 129 -19.01 22.50 -22.05
CA ALA A 129 -20.38 22.88 -21.68
C ALA A 129 -21.00 21.98 -20.57
N TYR A 130 -20.45 20.80 -20.28
CA TYR A 130 -20.88 19.97 -19.14
C TYR A 130 -20.54 20.59 -17.78
N PHE A 131 -19.48 21.40 -17.71
CA PHE A 131 -18.94 21.94 -16.45
C PHE A 131 -19.67 23.23 -16.04
N THR A 132 -20.94 23.11 -15.70
CA THR A 132 -21.81 24.22 -15.27
C THR A 132 -21.58 24.55 -13.78
N ASP A 133 -22.04 25.75 -13.33
CA ASP A 133 -21.81 26.20 -11.94
C ASP A 133 -22.60 25.38 -10.89
N ASP A 134 -23.58 24.59 -11.30
CA ASP A 134 -24.39 23.72 -10.46
C ASP A 134 -23.72 22.33 -10.21
N VAL A 135 -22.56 22.04 -10.80
CA VAL A 135 -21.85 20.79 -10.54
C VAL A 135 -21.45 20.70 -9.08
N SER A 136 -21.96 19.67 -8.40
CA SER A 136 -21.72 19.38 -6.99
C SER A 136 -20.40 18.62 -6.79
N MET A 137 -20.10 17.67 -7.69
CA MET A 137 -18.95 16.79 -7.60
C MET A 137 -18.47 16.33 -8.98
N ILE A 138 -17.15 16.17 -9.12
CA ILE A 138 -16.55 15.36 -10.19
C ILE A 138 -15.99 14.09 -9.56
N PHE A 139 -16.32 12.94 -10.14
CA PHE A 139 -15.78 11.65 -9.74
C PHE A 139 -14.85 11.11 -10.83
N ILE A 140 -13.55 11.03 -10.51
CA ILE A 140 -12.48 10.52 -11.39
C ILE A 140 -12.35 9.01 -11.14
N LEU A 141 -12.50 8.21 -12.19
CA LEU A 141 -12.42 6.76 -12.11
C LEU A 141 -10.98 6.26 -11.96
N GLY A 142 -10.83 4.96 -11.70
CA GLY A 142 -9.55 4.26 -11.69
C GLY A 142 -9.01 4.00 -13.10
N GLY A 143 -7.88 3.31 -13.19
CA GLY A 143 -7.20 2.97 -14.44
C GLY A 143 -5.73 3.37 -14.39
N ASP A 144 -5.27 4.11 -15.38
CA ASP A 144 -3.92 4.63 -15.51
C ASP A 144 -3.90 6.13 -15.23
N GLN A 145 -3.17 6.56 -14.19
CA GLN A 145 -3.14 7.96 -13.77
C GLN A 145 -2.39 8.88 -14.74
N GLU A 146 -1.38 8.39 -15.43
CA GLU A 146 -0.66 9.18 -16.44
C GLU A 146 -1.58 9.51 -17.62
N THR A 147 -2.28 8.51 -18.11
CA THR A 147 -3.31 8.68 -19.14
C THR A 147 -4.41 9.61 -18.65
N GLY A 148 -4.87 9.40 -17.41
CA GLY A 148 -5.97 10.17 -16.82
C GLY A 148 -5.71 11.66 -16.75
N ILE A 149 -4.59 12.05 -16.14
CA ILE A 149 -4.23 13.46 -16.02
C ILE A 149 -3.75 14.02 -17.38
N GLY A 150 -3.04 13.21 -18.18
CA GLY A 150 -2.55 13.58 -19.51
C GLY A 150 -3.66 14.01 -20.46
N ALA A 151 -4.88 13.50 -20.29
CA ALA A 151 -6.03 13.90 -21.09
C ALA A 151 -6.54 15.30 -20.76
N ILE A 152 -6.35 15.80 -19.54
CA ILE A 152 -6.94 17.09 -19.10
C ILE A 152 -5.91 18.17 -18.79
N ILE A 153 -4.66 17.80 -18.50
CA ILE A 153 -3.62 18.75 -18.09
C ILE A 153 -3.41 19.86 -19.13
N ASN A 154 -3.31 21.10 -18.68
CA ASN A 154 -3.12 22.29 -19.52
C ASN A 154 -4.18 22.44 -20.64
N THR A 155 -5.44 22.16 -20.32
CA THR A 155 -6.59 22.29 -21.20
C THR A 155 -7.68 23.20 -20.60
N PRO A 156 -8.62 23.74 -21.40
CA PRO A 156 -9.76 24.50 -20.88
C PRO A 156 -10.60 23.71 -19.87
N VAL A 157 -10.65 22.38 -19.97
CA VAL A 157 -11.35 21.53 -19.00
C VAL A 157 -10.66 21.58 -17.63
N GLU A 158 -9.33 21.48 -17.57
CA GLU A 158 -8.61 21.63 -16.29
C GLU A 158 -8.81 23.02 -15.70
N GLU A 159 -8.70 24.08 -16.50
CA GLU A 159 -8.95 25.45 -16.04
C GLU A 159 -10.34 25.57 -15.41
N ARG A 160 -11.36 25.00 -16.07
CA ARG A 160 -12.73 25.03 -15.55
C ARG A 160 -12.92 24.19 -14.29
N ILE A 161 -12.28 23.02 -14.18
CA ILE A 161 -12.27 22.20 -12.96
C ILE A 161 -11.66 23.00 -11.81
N ASN A 162 -10.54 23.71 -12.04
CA ASN A 162 -9.88 24.57 -11.05
C ASN A 162 -10.83 25.67 -10.54
N GLU A 163 -11.55 26.35 -11.43
CA GLU A 163 -12.51 27.38 -11.08
C GLU A 163 -13.66 26.82 -10.22
N LEU A 164 -14.26 25.70 -10.65
CA LEU A 164 -15.36 25.06 -9.93
C LEU A 164 -14.93 24.58 -8.55
N HIS A 165 -13.73 23.98 -8.45
CA HIS A 165 -13.19 23.54 -7.15
C HIS A 165 -12.92 24.73 -6.23
N ALA A 166 -12.30 25.80 -6.72
CA ALA A 166 -12.10 27.04 -5.95
C ALA A 166 -13.43 27.63 -5.44
N ASN A 167 -14.53 27.35 -6.11
CA ASN A 167 -15.89 27.71 -5.73
C ASN A 167 -16.64 26.63 -4.93
N GLY A 168 -15.92 25.60 -4.39
CA GLY A 168 -16.46 24.62 -3.46
C GLY A 168 -16.96 23.31 -4.10
N MET A 169 -16.74 23.05 -5.41
CA MET A 169 -17.05 21.77 -6.02
C MET A 169 -16.12 20.66 -5.48
N ILE A 170 -16.69 19.50 -5.20
CA ILE A 170 -15.95 18.35 -4.67
C ILE A 170 -15.27 17.59 -5.81
N ILE A 171 -14.04 17.13 -5.56
CA ILE A 171 -13.35 16.13 -6.39
C ILE A 171 -13.24 14.84 -5.59
N ALA A 172 -13.83 13.77 -6.08
CA ALA A 172 -13.59 12.42 -5.61
C ALA A 172 -12.78 11.67 -6.67
N GLY A 173 -11.84 10.84 -6.26
CA GLY A 173 -11.04 10.05 -7.18
C GLY A 173 -10.73 8.67 -6.62
N THR A 174 -10.94 7.59 -7.41
CA THR A 174 -10.63 6.23 -6.97
C THR A 174 -9.44 5.67 -7.71
N SER A 175 -8.55 4.92 -7.01
CA SER A 175 -7.35 4.29 -7.61
C SER A 175 -6.50 5.35 -8.34
N ALA A 176 -6.33 5.26 -9.66
CA ALA A 176 -5.64 6.29 -10.45
C ALA A 176 -6.20 7.72 -10.19
N GLY A 177 -7.52 7.85 -10.08
CA GLY A 177 -8.16 9.11 -9.73
C GLY A 177 -7.75 9.62 -8.34
N ALA A 178 -7.47 8.74 -7.37
CA ALA A 178 -6.95 9.14 -6.07
C ALA A 178 -5.52 9.69 -6.16
N ALA A 179 -4.64 9.04 -6.93
CA ALA A 179 -3.30 9.56 -7.18
C ALA A 179 -3.33 10.96 -7.81
N MET A 180 -4.29 11.21 -8.72
CA MET A 180 -4.49 12.52 -9.35
C MET A 180 -4.91 13.63 -8.36
N THR A 181 -5.42 13.29 -7.16
CA THR A 181 -5.83 14.30 -6.15
C THR A 181 -4.67 14.95 -5.42
N SER A 182 -3.42 14.48 -5.55
CA SER A 182 -2.23 15.22 -5.10
C SER A 182 -1.56 15.93 -6.26
N LYS A 183 -0.97 17.11 -6.00
CA LYS A 183 -0.27 17.88 -7.03
C LYS A 183 0.99 17.14 -7.49
N VAL A 184 1.81 16.72 -6.54
CA VAL A 184 2.93 15.82 -6.82
C VAL A 184 2.37 14.41 -6.86
N MET A 185 2.53 13.70 -7.96
CA MET A 185 1.86 12.44 -8.23
C MET A 185 2.87 11.31 -8.47
N ILE A 186 2.67 10.18 -7.81
CA ILE A 186 3.31 8.93 -8.22
C ILE A 186 2.70 8.52 -9.56
N ALA A 187 3.53 8.48 -10.60
CA ALA A 187 3.11 8.05 -11.92
C ALA A 187 2.97 6.53 -11.97
N ASP A 188 4.07 5.81 -11.74
CA ASP A 188 4.09 4.34 -11.65
C ASP A 188 5.39 3.85 -10.98
N LEU A 189 5.61 2.55 -11.01
CA LEU A 189 6.93 1.96 -10.86
C LEU A 189 7.69 2.12 -12.19
N SER A 190 8.96 2.45 -12.11
CA SER A 190 9.82 2.55 -13.30
C SER A 190 9.92 1.19 -14.00
N THR A 191 10.09 1.22 -15.32
CA THR A 191 10.16 0.00 -16.14
C THR A 191 11.20 -0.99 -15.60
N GLY A 192 10.78 -2.22 -15.37
CA GLY A 192 11.63 -3.31 -14.88
C GLY A 192 11.62 -3.50 -13.37
N TYR A 193 10.88 -2.67 -12.62
CA TYR A 193 10.71 -2.83 -11.17
C TYR A 193 9.31 -3.36 -10.84
N GLY A 194 9.25 -4.24 -9.83
CA GLY A 194 8.02 -4.73 -9.22
C GLY A 194 7.75 -4.08 -7.86
N VAL A 195 6.66 -4.48 -7.21
CA VAL A 195 6.30 -3.98 -5.87
C VAL A 195 7.38 -4.30 -4.83
N ASP A 196 8.01 -5.47 -4.95
CA ASP A 196 9.10 -5.90 -4.08
C ASP A 196 10.34 -5.01 -4.21
N ASP A 197 10.47 -4.29 -5.32
CA ASP A 197 11.59 -3.39 -5.59
C ASP A 197 11.33 -1.95 -5.13
N GLY A 198 10.22 -1.67 -4.49
CA GLY A 198 9.81 -0.31 -4.11
C GLY A 198 10.86 0.48 -3.30
N LEU A 199 11.77 -0.21 -2.59
CA LEU A 199 12.86 0.41 -1.83
C LEU A 199 14.13 0.68 -2.67
N PHE A 200 14.22 0.21 -3.92
CA PHE A 200 15.41 0.45 -4.73
C PHE A 200 15.40 1.87 -5.32
N ALA A 201 16.56 2.51 -5.32
CA ALA A 201 16.71 3.84 -5.90
C ALA A 201 16.32 3.84 -7.38
N GLY A 202 15.46 4.78 -7.76
CA GLY A 202 14.94 4.88 -9.13
C GLY A 202 13.76 3.96 -9.46
N ALA A 203 13.26 3.17 -8.49
CA ALA A 203 12.11 2.30 -8.71
C ALA A 203 10.77 3.04 -8.85
N VAL A 204 10.69 4.30 -8.47
CA VAL A 204 9.43 5.06 -8.47
C VAL A 204 9.54 6.29 -9.36
N GLU A 205 8.62 6.40 -10.32
CA GLU A 205 8.48 7.58 -11.18
C GLU A 205 7.52 8.58 -10.52
N ILE A 206 8.00 9.83 -10.36
CA ILE A 206 7.24 10.94 -9.79
C ILE A 206 7.04 12.02 -10.84
N TRP A 207 5.83 12.48 -10.95
CA TRP A 207 5.46 13.62 -11.77
C TRP A 207 5.33 14.89 -10.91
N ASN A 208 6.24 15.85 -11.13
CA ASN A 208 6.32 17.12 -10.41
C ASN A 208 6.83 18.24 -11.33
N SER A 209 6.17 18.46 -12.44
CA SER A 209 6.48 19.55 -13.38
C SER A 209 5.19 20.16 -13.93
N PRO A 210 5.23 21.33 -14.57
CA PRO A 210 4.01 21.96 -15.12
C PRO A 210 3.21 21.08 -16.09
N ASP A 211 3.91 20.19 -16.82
CA ASP A 211 3.30 19.32 -17.83
C ASP A 211 3.14 17.86 -17.37
N LYS A 212 3.67 17.52 -16.19
CA LYS A 212 3.61 16.19 -15.58
C LYS A 212 3.39 16.34 -14.06
N ARG A 213 2.16 16.28 -13.63
CA ARG A 213 1.70 16.42 -12.24
C ARG A 213 0.29 15.85 -12.09
N GLY A 214 -0.23 15.79 -10.88
CA GLY A 214 -1.66 15.62 -10.65
C GLY A 214 -2.43 16.93 -10.80
N LEU A 215 -3.58 17.06 -10.16
CA LEU A 215 -4.39 18.27 -10.20
C LEU A 215 -3.63 19.46 -9.57
N GLU A 216 -3.66 20.63 -10.23
CA GLU A 216 -2.91 21.82 -9.79
C GLU A 216 -3.27 22.25 -8.35
N PHE A 217 -4.56 22.18 -8.02
CA PHE A 217 -5.09 22.47 -6.68
C PHE A 217 -5.13 21.25 -5.75
N GLY A 218 -4.64 20.11 -6.21
CA GLY A 218 -4.57 18.88 -5.41
C GLY A 218 -3.80 19.07 -4.10
N ILE A 219 -3.79 18.07 -3.24
CA ILE A 219 -3.04 18.10 -1.98
C ILE A 219 -1.59 18.51 -2.26
N GLN A 220 -1.14 19.59 -1.61
CA GLN A 220 0.17 20.22 -1.87
C GLN A 220 1.28 19.65 -1.00
N ASN A 221 0.97 19.31 0.26
CA ASN A 221 1.95 18.95 1.28
C ASN A 221 2.11 17.43 1.47
N ALA A 222 1.51 16.64 0.59
CA ALA A 222 1.66 15.19 0.60
C ALA A 222 1.58 14.60 -0.81
N VAL A 223 2.12 13.39 -0.95
CA VAL A 223 1.95 12.52 -2.12
C VAL A 223 0.92 11.46 -1.77
N VAL A 224 -0.12 11.29 -2.61
CA VAL A 224 -1.17 10.27 -2.41
C VAL A 224 -0.82 9.00 -3.17
N ASP A 225 -0.82 7.86 -2.46
CA ASP A 225 -0.74 6.53 -3.05
C ASP A 225 -2.03 5.73 -2.76
N GLN A 226 -2.37 4.79 -3.60
CA GLN A 226 -3.64 4.06 -3.61
C GLN A 226 -3.42 2.53 -3.62
N HIS A 227 -4.47 1.72 -3.35
CA HIS A 227 -4.35 0.27 -3.12
C HIS A 227 -3.24 -0.07 -2.12
N PHE A 228 -3.10 0.73 -1.08
CA PHE A 228 -1.85 0.88 -0.37
C PHE A 228 -1.35 -0.44 0.25
N PHE A 229 -2.07 -0.97 1.22
CA PHE A 229 -1.71 -2.25 1.83
C PHE A 229 -2.11 -3.44 0.95
N GLN A 230 -3.22 -3.33 0.20
CA GLN A 230 -3.67 -4.35 -0.75
C GLN A 230 -2.58 -4.74 -1.76
N ARG A 231 -1.70 -3.80 -2.10
CA ARG A 231 -0.58 -4.01 -3.03
C ARG A 231 0.78 -3.81 -2.38
N ALA A 232 0.87 -3.84 -1.05
CA ALA A 232 2.11 -3.70 -0.28
C ALA A 232 2.99 -2.50 -0.69
N ARG A 233 2.38 -1.33 -0.96
CA ARG A 233 3.04 -0.16 -1.56
C ARG A 233 3.83 0.73 -0.60
N ILE A 234 4.02 0.30 0.64
CA ILE A 234 4.72 1.10 1.65
C ILE A 234 6.15 1.46 1.24
N GLY A 235 6.90 0.52 0.63
CA GLY A 235 8.25 0.78 0.11
C GLY A 235 8.24 1.82 -1.02
N ARG A 236 7.25 1.74 -1.92
CA ARG A 236 7.07 2.73 -3.01
C ARG A 236 6.78 4.12 -2.48
N LEU A 237 5.92 4.25 -1.49
CA LEU A 237 5.58 5.54 -0.91
C LEU A 237 6.76 6.14 -0.13
N LEU A 238 7.50 5.33 0.65
CA LEU A 238 8.73 5.75 1.31
C LEU A 238 9.76 6.29 0.30
N ASN A 239 9.97 5.56 -0.80
CA ASN A 239 10.87 5.98 -1.88
C ASN A 239 10.43 7.33 -2.48
N ALA A 240 9.12 7.49 -2.74
CA ALA A 240 8.58 8.72 -3.30
C ALA A 240 8.88 9.94 -2.40
N ILE A 241 8.55 9.86 -1.10
CA ILE A 241 8.68 10.98 -0.16
C ILE A 241 10.13 11.29 0.23
N ALA A 242 11.07 10.42 -0.09
CA ALA A 242 12.50 10.65 0.12
C ALA A 242 13.19 11.35 -1.05
N GLN A 243 12.50 11.52 -2.19
CA GLN A 243 13.10 12.17 -3.36
C GLN A 243 13.22 13.70 -3.17
N PRO A 244 14.27 14.32 -3.72
CA PRO A 244 14.46 15.77 -3.61
C PRO A 244 13.32 16.57 -4.23
N ASN A 245 12.91 17.64 -3.57
CA ASN A 245 11.83 18.55 -4.00
C ASN A 245 10.43 17.91 -4.08
N ILE A 246 10.24 16.79 -3.41
CA ILE A 246 8.95 16.13 -3.23
C ILE A 246 8.47 16.38 -1.80
N PRO A 247 7.16 16.51 -1.53
CA PRO A 247 6.66 16.56 -0.17
C PRO A 247 7.10 15.33 0.63
N ASN A 248 7.65 15.55 1.82
CA ASN A 248 8.17 14.48 2.67
C ASN A 248 7.05 13.78 3.48
N VAL A 249 5.80 13.91 3.06
CA VAL A 249 4.65 13.19 3.62
C VAL A 249 3.98 12.38 2.54
N GLY A 250 3.72 11.12 2.85
CA GLY A 250 2.96 10.20 2.02
C GLY A 250 1.62 9.85 2.67
N VAL A 251 0.57 9.81 1.86
CA VAL A 251 -0.77 9.38 2.27
C VAL A 251 -1.13 8.12 1.49
N GLY A 252 -1.09 6.97 2.17
CA GLY A 252 -1.43 5.68 1.58
C GLY A 252 -2.89 5.33 1.86
N VAL A 253 -3.75 5.41 0.86
CA VAL A 253 -5.17 5.09 0.97
C VAL A 253 -5.41 3.65 0.54
N ASP A 254 -5.99 2.83 1.43
CA ASP A 254 -6.19 1.43 1.12
C ASP A 254 -7.44 1.18 0.26
N ALA A 255 -7.55 -0.02 -0.30
CA ALA A 255 -8.72 -0.42 -1.08
C ALA A 255 -10.00 -0.31 -0.25
N TYR A 256 -11.12 -0.01 -0.89
CA TYR A 256 -12.45 0.16 -0.27
C TYR A 256 -12.49 1.20 0.86
N THR A 257 -11.55 2.12 0.85
CA THR A 257 -11.36 3.16 1.85
C THR A 257 -11.14 4.50 1.16
N GLY A 258 -11.65 5.56 1.73
CA GLY A 258 -11.38 6.92 1.31
C GLY A 258 -11.18 7.84 2.50
N ILE A 259 -10.67 9.02 2.25
CA ILE A 259 -10.48 10.06 3.26
C ILE A 259 -10.83 11.42 2.66
N VAL A 260 -11.29 12.32 3.50
CA VAL A 260 -11.55 13.71 3.11
C VAL A 260 -10.31 14.55 3.37
N SER A 261 -9.87 15.31 2.38
CA SER A 261 -8.91 16.41 2.57
C SER A 261 -9.63 17.75 2.41
N ASN A 262 -9.55 18.57 3.45
CA ASN A 262 -10.08 19.92 3.47
C ASN A 262 -8.98 20.90 3.90
N ASN A 263 -8.47 21.72 2.98
CA ASN A 263 -7.39 22.66 3.25
C ASN A 263 -6.18 21.99 3.96
N GLU A 264 -5.71 20.87 3.40
CA GLU A 264 -4.58 20.09 3.95
C GLU A 264 -4.86 19.44 5.33
N VAL A 265 -6.11 19.34 5.74
CA VAL A 265 -6.51 18.55 6.90
C VAL A 265 -7.19 17.28 6.42
N LEU A 266 -6.58 16.15 6.73
CA LEU A 266 -7.13 14.82 6.50
C LEU A 266 -8.10 14.48 7.64
N SER A 267 -9.32 14.10 7.29
CA SER A 267 -10.39 13.79 8.24
C SER A 267 -11.38 12.80 7.64
N ASP A 268 -12.29 12.33 8.46
CA ASP A 268 -13.47 11.59 8.01
C ASP A 268 -13.10 10.42 7.07
N VAL A 269 -12.29 9.50 7.61
CA VAL A 269 -12.00 8.24 6.91
C VAL A 269 -13.30 7.45 6.76
N PHE A 270 -13.61 7.03 5.55
CA PHE A 270 -14.84 6.29 5.24
C PHE A 270 -14.53 5.00 4.46
N GLY A 271 -15.47 4.06 4.47
CA GLY A 271 -15.29 2.73 3.88
C GLY A 271 -14.83 1.71 4.90
N LEU A 272 -13.98 0.75 4.50
CA LEU A 272 -13.73 -0.44 5.32
C LEU A 272 -12.43 -0.40 6.13
N TYR A 273 -11.32 0.02 5.54
CA TYR A 273 -9.99 -0.18 6.12
C TYR A 273 -9.38 1.14 6.62
N ALA A 274 -8.12 1.36 6.41
CA ALA A 274 -7.40 2.47 7.00
C ALA A 274 -6.62 3.29 5.98
N VAL A 275 -6.21 4.48 6.40
CA VAL A 275 -5.31 5.37 5.68
C VAL A 275 -4.03 5.52 6.46
N ALA A 276 -2.90 5.19 5.85
CA ALA A 276 -1.59 5.42 6.43
C ALA A 276 -1.09 6.84 6.11
N VAL A 277 -0.45 7.49 7.08
CA VAL A 277 0.33 8.71 6.84
C VAL A 277 1.77 8.43 7.26
N LEU A 278 2.70 8.58 6.32
CA LEU A 278 4.13 8.46 6.52
C LEU A 278 4.74 9.87 6.50
N ASP A 279 5.21 10.34 7.64
CA ASP A 279 5.79 11.67 7.78
C ASP A 279 7.30 11.58 7.99
N ALA A 280 8.06 11.84 6.94
CA ALA A 280 9.51 11.82 6.95
C ALA A 280 10.13 13.18 7.31
N GLU A 281 9.34 14.21 7.61
CA GLU A 281 9.85 15.55 7.92
C GLU A 281 9.84 15.89 9.41
N THR A 282 8.87 15.37 10.19
CA THR A 282 8.72 15.76 11.60
C THR A 282 10.02 15.62 12.41
N TYR A 283 10.86 14.63 12.09
CA TYR A 283 12.19 14.44 12.67
C TYR A 283 13.31 14.49 11.64
N HIS A 284 13.08 15.17 10.52
CA HIS A 284 14.02 15.18 9.41
C HIS A 284 14.40 13.77 8.94
N ALA A 285 13.43 12.85 8.95
CA ALA A 285 13.65 11.46 8.57
C ALA A 285 14.14 11.33 7.11
N ALA A 286 13.85 12.31 6.27
CA ALA A 286 14.45 12.39 4.93
C ALA A 286 15.97 12.51 4.98
N ASP A 287 16.56 13.15 6.00
CA ASP A 287 18.00 13.23 6.21
C ASP A 287 18.57 11.91 6.76
N ASN A 288 17.71 11.03 7.27
CA ASN A 288 18.06 9.70 7.75
C ASN A 288 17.94 8.61 6.67
N VAL A 289 17.73 9.00 5.42
CA VAL A 289 17.74 8.07 4.29
C VAL A 289 19.16 7.76 3.87
N LYS A 290 19.47 6.45 3.81
CA LYS A 290 20.76 5.96 3.31
C LYS A 290 20.54 5.13 2.04
N TYR A 291 21.50 5.20 1.12
CA TYR A 291 21.53 4.39 -0.09
C TYR A 291 22.64 3.34 0.07
N VAL A 292 22.26 2.08 0.20
CA VAL A 292 23.17 0.97 0.46
C VAL A 292 23.30 0.10 -0.79
N SER A 293 24.52 -0.07 -1.29
CA SER A 293 24.81 -0.98 -2.40
C SER A 293 25.02 -2.39 -1.84
N ILE A 294 24.11 -3.31 -2.16
CA ILE A 294 24.20 -4.73 -1.80
C ILE A 294 24.79 -5.57 -2.94
N ASP A 295 24.61 -5.13 -4.17
CA ASP A 295 25.13 -5.74 -5.40
C ASP A 295 25.58 -4.61 -6.35
N PRO A 296 26.81 -4.65 -6.88
CA PRO A 296 27.29 -3.63 -7.81
C PRO A 296 26.52 -3.58 -9.16
N ASN A 297 25.76 -4.63 -9.48
CA ASN A 297 24.96 -4.72 -10.70
C ASN A 297 23.48 -4.29 -10.47
N ARG A 298 23.10 -3.97 -9.25
CA ARG A 298 21.74 -3.51 -8.90
C ARG A 298 21.79 -2.07 -8.38
N PRO A 299 20.74 -1.28 -8.56
CA PRO A 299 20.60 0.01 -7.88
C PRO A 299 20.70 -0.16 -6.36
N PRO A 300 21.21 0.84 -5.64
CA PRO A 300 21.25 0.79 -4.19
C PRO A 300 19.84 0.72 -3.61
N ILE A 301 19.71 0.01 -2.50
CA ILE A 301 18.49 -0.05 -1.73
C ILE A 301 18.46 1.07 -0.69
N MET A 302 17.30 1.63 -0.43
CA MET A 302 17.10 2.73 0.49
C MET A 302 16.75 2.22 1.88
N SER A 303 17.48 2.69 2.88
CA SER A 303 17.11 2.47 4.28
C SER A 303 16.57 3.77 4.90
N PHE A 304 15.69 3.63 5.89
CA PHE A 304 14.97 4.74 6.50
C PHE A 304 15.05 4.64 8.03
N ARG A 305 15.15 5.80 8.69
CA ARG A 305 15.06 5.93 10.15
C ARG A 305 14.08 7.01 10.53
N ASN A 306 13.36 6.79 11.64
CA ASN A 306 12.53 7.80 12.29
C ASN A 306 11.41 8.38 11.41
N VAL A 307 10.87 7.61 10.47
CA VAL A 307 9.64 8.01 9.75
C VAL A 307 8.48 7.92 10.74
N VAL A 308 7.76 9.02 10.96
CA VAL A 308 6.58 9.00 11.83
C VAL A 308 5.45 8.32 11.07
N TYR A 309 4.92 7.27 11.67
CA TYR A 309 3.83 6.49 11.10
C TYR A 309 2.52 6.77 11.83
N HIS A 310 1.50 7.08 11.06
CA HIS A 310 0.12 7.17 11.54
C HIS A 310 -0.75 6.22 10.74
N LEU A 311 -1.77 5.68 11.40
CA LEU A 311 -2.82 4.89 10.77
C LEU A 311 -4.17 5.44 11.21
N LEU A 312 -5.03 5.78 10.27
CA LEU A 312 -6.33 6.38 10.52
C LEU A 312 -7.42 5.41 10.05
N ALA A 313 -8.15 4.82 10.99
CA ALA A 313 -9.37 4.07 10.70
C ALA A 313 -10.58 5.03 10.65
N PRO A 314 -11.74 4.60 10.14
CA PRO A 314 -12.99 5.37 10.21
C PRO A 314 -13.28 5.87 11.63
N GLY A 315 -13.43 7.19 11.79
CA GLY A 315 -13.61 7.83 13.12
C GLY A 315 -13.35 9.32 13.06
N ASP A 316 -13.13 9.91 14.23
CA ASP A 316 -12.98 11.35 14.44
C ASP A 316 -11.52 11.85 14.47
N VAL A 317 -10.56 10.93 14.33
CA VAL A 317 -9.14 11.31 14.32
C VAL A 317 -8.76 11.96 13.01
N THR A 318 -8.09 13.10 13.10
CA THR A 318 -7.64 13.90 11.97
C THR A 318 -6.11 13.99 11.91
N TYR A 319 -5.57 14.29 10.73
CA TYR A 319 -4.17 14.64 10.54
C TYR A 319 -4.04 15.94 9.73
N ASN A 320 -3.29 16.90 10.25
CA ASN A 320 -3.05 18.17 9.58
C ASN A 320 -1.70 18.15 8.86
N LEU A 321 -1.72 18.17 7.54
CA LEU A 321 -0.54 18.14 6.69
C LEU A 321 0.33 19.41 6.80
N ASN A 322 -0.26 20.58 7.15
CA ASN A 322 0.48 21.82 7.33
C ASN A 322 1.29 21.84 8.62
N THR A 323 0.71 21.33 9.72
CA THR A 323 1.34 21.32 11.05
C THR A 323 1.98 19.98 11.40
N ARG A 324 1.74 18.94 10.60
CA ARG A 324 2.23 17.58 10.78
C ARG A 324 1.85 17.00 12.14
N THR A 325 0.59 17.14 12.47
CA THR A 325 0.05 16.74 13.77
C THR A 325 -1.22 15.94 13.63
N SER A 326 -1.33 14.87 14.41
CA SER A 326 -2.57 14.12 14.60
C SER A 326 -3.37 14.69 15.76
N SER A 327 -4.70 14.68 15.62
CA SER A 327 -5.59 15.06 16.74
C SER A 327 -5.57 14.05 17.90
N LEU A 328 -5.15 12.80 17.65
CA LEU A 328 -5.07 11.77 18.68
C LEU A 328 -3.89 11.97 19.63
N ALA A 329 -2.80 12.54 19.19
CA ALA A 329 -1.58 12.64 19.97
C ALA A 329 -0.93 14.01 19.86
N ASN A 330 -0.83 14.67 21.02
CA ASN A 330 -0.07 15.91 21.22
C ASN A 330 0.57 15.86 22.62
N PRO A 331 1.87 15.95 22.78
CA PRO A 331 2.88 16.44 21.84
C PRO A 331 3.41 15.37 20.86
N ALA A 332 4.25 15.83 19.92
CA ALA A 332 5.01 14.96 19.02
C ALA A 332 5.80 13.87 19.79
N PRO A 333 6.05 12.69 19.18
CA PRO A 333 6.79 11.61 19.83
C PRO A 333 8.23 12.03 20.17
N THR A 334 8.83 11.35 21.14
CA THR A 334 10.23 11.58 21.50
C THR A 334 11.15 10.71 20.60
N LEU A 335 12.33 11.23 20.29
CA LEU A 335 13.35 10.46 19.55
C LEU A 335 14.25 9.60 20.47
N ASP A 336 13.99 9.60 21.78
CA ASP A 336 14.74 8.73 22.70
C ASP A 336 14.27 7.29 22.56
N ARG A 337 14.94 6.55 21.69
CA ARG A 337 14.61 5.17 21.29
C ARG A 337 15.80 4.26 21.53
N SER A 338 15.52 3.04 21.95
CA SER A 338 16.52 1.98 22.17
C SER A 338 16.05 0.69 21.50
N PHE A 339 16.98 -0.05 20.89
CA PHE A 339 16.77 -1.41 20.37
C PHE A 339 17.46 -2.46 21.26
N GLU A 340 17.54 -2.23 22.56
CA GLU A 340 18.11 -3.18 23.52
C GLU A 340 17.46 -4.56 23.46
N THR A 341 16.17 -4.64 23.08
CA THR A 341 15.43 -5.89 22.89
C THR A 341 15.95 -6.74 21.72
N LEU A 342 16.81 -6.18 20.86
CA LEU A 342 17.42 -6.88 19.73
C LEU A 342 18.72 -7.61 20.11
N THR A 343 18.83 -8.05 21.34
CA THR A 343 19.97 -8.83 21.85
C THR A 343 19.59 -10.27 22.11
N ILE A 344 20.59 -11.15 22.16
CA ILE A 344 20.45 -12.54 22.58
C ILE A 344 21.20 -12.78 23.89
N PRO A 345 20.86 -13.84 24.66
CA PRO A 345 21.60 -14.18 25.89
C PRO A 345 23.09 -14.35 25.64
N ALA A 346 23.90 -13.88 26.59
CA ALA A 346 25.35 -14.00 26.50
C ALA A 346 25.78 -15.49 26.42
N GLY A 347 26.56 -15.81 25.41
CA GLY A 347 27.03 -17.18 25.13
C GLY A 347 26.08 -18.05 24.31
N ALA A 348 24.86 -17.56 23.98
CA ALA A 348 24.02 -18.24 23.02
C ALA A 348 24.65 -18.22 21.61
N GLY A 349 24.34 -19.22 20.80
CA GLY A 349 24.80 -19.28 19.41
C GLY A 349 24.15 -18.23 18.52
N PRO A 350 24.69 -17.97 17.32
CA PRO A 350 24.04 -17.12 16.34
C PRO A 350 22.62 -17.63 16.02
N LEU A 351 21.67 -16.70 15.89
CA LEU A 351 20.29 -16.98 15.50
C LEU A 351 19.96 -16.22 14.21
N ILE A 352 19.61 -16.95 13.15
CA ILE A 352 19.17 -16.36 11.86
C ILE A 352 17.66 -16.57 11.73
N LEU A 353 16.92 -15.47 11.52
CA LEU A 353 15.48 -15.48 11.32
C LEU A 353 15.15 -14.91 9.94
N SER A 354 14.71 -15.76 8.99
CA SER A 354 14.50 -15.38 7.59
C SER A 354 13.05 -15.41 7.15
N GLY A 355 12.71 -14.53 6.20
CA GLY A 355 11.35 -14.33 5.73
C GLY A 355 10.83 -15.46 4.83
N ASP A 356 11.62 -15.95 3.89
CA ASP A 356 11.42 -17.13 3.03
C ASP A 356 12.55 -17.23 2.01
N LEU A 357 13.18 -18.37 1.89
CA LEU A 357 14.31 -18.59 0.99
C LEU A 357 14.03 -19.63 -0.10
N ILE A 358 12.90 -20.33 -0.03
CA ILE A 358 12.63 -21.58 -0.78
C ILE A 358 12.73 -21.43 -2.30
N ASP A 359 12.51 -20.22 -2.82
CA ASP A 359 12.50 -19.95 -4.26
C ASP A 359 13.88 -19.52 -4.79
N ASN A 360 14.84 -19.13 -3.91
CA ASN A 360 16.16 -18.59 -4.28
C ASN A 360 17.32 -19.22 -3.49
N LEU A 361 17.22 -20.49 -3.14
CA LEU A 361 18.20 -21.14 -2.26
C LEU A 361 19.62 -21.19 -2.81
N GLU A 362 19.79 -21.37 -4.13
CA GLU A 362 21.11 -21.54 -4.75
C GLU A 362 21.96 -20.26 -4.66
N ASP A 363 21.33 -19.09 -4.82
CA ASP A 363 21.98 -17.78 -4.81
C ASP A 363 21.77 -17.02 -3.49
N SER A 364 21.09 -17.63 -2.49
CA SER A 364 20.73 -16.97 -1.24
C SER A 364 21.94 -16.51 -0.44
N ALA A 365 22.07 -15.19 -0.28
CA ALA A 365 23.06 -14.59 0.63
C ALA A 365 22.84 -15.03 2.08
N VAL A 366 21.60 -15.21 2.51
CA VAL A 366 21.23 -15.66 3.85
C VAL A 366 21.71 -17.11 4.09
N LEU A 367 21.43 -18.02 3.16
CA LEU A 367 21.86 -19.41 3.28
C LEU A 367 23.39 -19.52 3.22
N ASN A 368 24.06 -18.70 2.43
CA ASN A 368 25.52 -18.64 2.36
C ASN A 368 26.11 -18.15 3.69
N GLU A 369 25.52 -17.13 4.33
CA GLU A 369 25.95 -16.69 5.67
C GLU A 369 25.75 -17.80 6.70
N PHE A 370 24.63 -18.51 6.68
CA PHE A 370 24.40 -19.67 7.56
C PHE A 370 25.46 -20.74 7.37
N LYS A 371 25.83 -21.10 6.13
CA LYS A 371 26.89 -22.07 5.84
C LYS A 371 28.23 -21.70 6.50
N THR A 372 28.55 -20.40 6.55
CA THR A 372 29.85 -19.96 7.14
C THR A 372 29.95 -20.23 8.63
N ILE A 373 28.83 -20.28 9.34
CA ILE A 373 28.76 -20.45 10.80
C ILE A 373 28.28 -21.84 11.23
N ALA A 374 27.63 -22.60 10.34
CA ALA A 374 26.95 -23.84 10.69
C ALA A 374 27.87 -25.05 10.93
N GLY A 375 29.13 -25.05 10.39
CA GLY A 375 29.99 -26.23 10.38
C GLY A 375 29.50 -27.32 9.43
N GLU A 376 29.96 -28.56 9.61
CA GLU A 376 29.75 -29.64 8.64
C GLU A 376 28.53 -30.52 8.91
N ASN A 377 27.99 -30.52 10.13
CA ASN A 377 26.92 -31.43 10.56
C ASN A 377 25.63 -30.68 10.84
N ILE A 378 24.87 -30.39 9.78
CA ILE A 378 23.59 -29.67 9.90
C ILE A 378 22.46 -30.66 10.15
N PHE A 379 21.55 -30.29 11.06
CA PHE A 379 20.30 -30.98 11.30
C PHE A 379 19.12 -30.11 10.82
N ILE A 380 18.35 -30.61 9.83
CA ILE A 380 17.17 -29.91 9.31
C ILE A 380 15.92 -30.39 10.04
N VAL A 381 15.18 -29.45 10.61
CA VAL A 381 13.88 -29.66 11.28
C VAL A 381 12.80 -29.04 10.40
N ALA A 382 11.95 -29.86 9.79
CA ALA A 382 10.82 -29.40 9.01
C ALA A 382 9.54 -29.42 9.85
N THR A 383 8.80 -28.32 9.85
CA THR A 383 7.55 -28.17 10.60
C THR A 383 6.49 -27.41 9.80
N GLY A 384 5.21 -27.57 10.15
CA GLY A 384 4.12 -26.83 9.47
C GLY A 384 3.84 -27.27 8.03
N TYR A 385 4.40 -28.35 7.54
CA TYR A 385 4.09 -28.89 6.21
C TYR A 385 2.80 -29.71 6.23
N PRO A 386 2.03 -29.70 5.13
CA PRO A 386 0.76 -30.43 5.04
C PRO A 386 0.94 -31.96 5.01
N SER A 387 2.14 -32.46 4.69
CA SER A 387 2.45 -33.91 4.66
C SER A 387 3.95 -34.15 4.72
N GLY A 388 4.35 -35.37 5.15
CA GLY A 388 5.75 -35.81 5.13
C GLY A 388 6.39 -35.69 3.75
N ARG A 389 5.66 -36.00 2.66
CA ARG A 389 6.17 -35.85 1.28
C ARG A 389 6.51 -34.40 0.94
N SER A 390 5.68 -33.45 1.34
CA SER A 390 5.98 -32.02 1.09
C SER A 390 7.18 -31.54 1.93
N ALA A 391 7.31 -32.02 3.17
CA ALA A 391 8.45 -31.75 4.02
C ALA A 391 9.74 -32.34 3.41
N GLU A 392 9.72 -33.61 2.98
CA GLU A 392 10.88 -34.25 2.31
C GLU A 392 11.31 -33.50 1.05
N THR A 393 10.35 -32.99 0.26
CA THR A 393 10.66 -32.19 -0.94
C THR A 393 11.37 -30.89 -0.57
N ALA A 394 10.93 -30.21 0.47
CA ALA A 394 11.58 -28.99 0.95
C ALA A 394 12.96 -29.30 1.55
N ILE A 395 13.05 -30.30 2.43
CA ILE A 395 14.32 -30.76 2.99
C ILE A 395 15.35 -31.05 1.89
N LYS A 396 14.91 -31.73 0.81
CA LYS A 396 15.79 -32.02 -0.33
C LYS A 396 16.30 -30.74 -1.00
N LYS A 397 15.44 -29.74 -1.24
CA LYS A 397 15.85 -28.46 -1.82
C LYS A 397 16.95 -27.79 -0.97
N TYR A 398 16.73 -27.67 0.35
CA TYR A 398 17.73 -27.10 1.25
C TYR A 398 19.02 -27.93 1.32
N THR A 399 18.89 -29.26 1.32
CA THR A 399 20.07 -30.15 1.29
C THR A 399 20.90 -29.95 0.03
N ASP A 400 20.24 -29.90 -1.13
CA ASP A 400 20.92 -29.69 -2.42
C ASP A 400 21.63 -28.32 -2.43
N ALA A 401 20.96 -27.25 -1.95
CA ALA A 401 21.52 -25.90 -1.88
C ALA A 401 22.65 -25.77 -0.84
N LEU A 402 22.57 -26.48 0.29
CA LEU A 402 23.64 -26.55 1.27
C LEU A 402 24.89 -27.28 0.72
N GLY A 403 24.70 -28.22 -0.20
CA GLY A 403 25.80 -28.97 -0.84
C GLY A 403 26.54 -29.92 0.12
N MET A 404 25.88 -30.33 1.20
CA MET A 404 26.48 -31.20 2.23
C MET A 404 25.51 -32.27 2.72
N GLN A 405 26.00 -33.25 3.44
CA GLN A 405 25.17 -34.28 4.06
C GLN A 405 24.45 -33.71 5.28
N VAL A 406 23.12 -33.86 5.31
CA VAL A 406 22.30 -33.42 6.42
C VAL A 406 21.57 -34.59 7.06
N LYS A 407 21.30 -34.53 8.36
CA LYS A 407 20.26 -35.31 9.02
C LYS A 407 18.97 -34.45 9.06
N SER A 408 17.82 -35.08 9.04
CA SER A 408 16.55 -34.32 9.02
C SER A 408 15.43 -35.05 9.76
N VAL A 409 14.46 -34.27 10.22
CA VAL A 409 13.20 -34.76 10.79
C VAL A 409 12.04 -33.91 10.31
N PHE A 410 10.91 -34.53 10.04
CA PHE A 410 9.62 -33.85 9.93
C PHE A 410 8.88 -34.00 11.26
N VAL A 411 8.59 -32.86 11.89
CA VAL A 411 7.95 -32.82 13.22
C VAL A 411 6.45 -32.86 13.07
N GLU A 412 5.84 -33.95 13.49
CA GLU A 412 4.39 -34.08 13.63
C GLU A 412 3.97 -33.87 15.10
N ASP A 413 4.11 -34.88 15.95
CA ASP A 413 3.73 -34.80 17.37
C ASP A 413 4.80 -35.38 18.31
N GLN A 414 6.02 -35.66 17.80
CA GLN A 414 7.11 -36.24 18.59
C GLN A 414 8.10 -35.13 18.99
N PRO A 415 8.75 -35.30 20.18
CA PRO A 415 9.85 -34.41 20.56
C PRO A 415 11.00 -34.47 19.55
N ILE A 416 11.70 -33.33 19.39
CA ILE A 416 12.90 -33.28 18.56
C ILE A 416 14.07 -33.83 19.34
N GLU A 417 14.69 -34.90 18.80
CA GLU A 417 15.95 -35.41 19.29
C GLU A 417 17.08 -34.93 18.38
N ILE A 418 17.94 -34.05 18.90
CA ILE A 418 19.07 -33.53 18.13
C ILE A 418 20.14 -34.63 18.04
N PRO A 419 20.55 -35.08 16.84
CA PRO A 419 21.55 -36.10 16.67
C PRO A 419 22.90 -35.69 17.28
N GLU A 420 23.60 -36.66 17.88
CA GLU A 420 24.97 -36.44 18.41
C GLU A 420 25.91 -35.92 17.31
N GLY A 421 26.74 -34.94 17.66
CA GLY A 421 27.68 -34.30 16.75
C GLY A 421 27.07 -33.25 15.82
N THR A 422 25.80 -32.89 15.99
CA THR A 422 25.17 -31.76 15.26
C THR A 422 25.89 -30.45 15.58
N SER A 423 26.28 -29.70 14.55
CA SER A 423 26.97 -28.40 14.68
C SER A 423 26.05 -27.21 14.51
N ALA A 424 24.94 -27.37 13.78
CA ALA A 424 23.93 -26.34 13.59
C ALA A 424 22.55 -26.94 13.30
N VAL A 425 21.48 -26.17 13.57
CA VAL A 425 20.09 -26.55 13.26
C VAL A 425 19.50 -25.55 12.29
N LEU A 426 18.84 -26.06 11.23
CA LEU A 426 18.01 -25.30 10.29
C LEU A 426 16.56 -25.73 10.47
N VAL A 427 15.68 -24.82 10.89
CA VAL A 427 14.24 -25.04 11.02
C VAL A 427 13.55 -24.45 9.81
N ILE A 428 12.85 -25.28 9.03
CA ILE A 428 12.09 -24.83 7.85
C ILE A 428 10.60 -25.00 8.08
N GLY A 429 9.81 -24.01 7.68
CA GLY A 429 8.36 -24.00 7.86
C GLY A 429 7.60 -23.61 6.59
N LYS A 430 6.33 -24.00 6.48
CA LYS A 430 5.48 -23.61 5.35
C LYS A 430 4.18 -22.95 5.77
N ASN A 431 3.49 -23.46 6.77
CA ASN A 431 2.21 -22.95 7.27
C ASN A 431 2.33 -22.68 8.77
N GLN A 432 2.20 -21.42 9.17
CA GLN A 432 2.36 -20.99 10.57
C GLN A 432 1.37 -21.69 11.51
N GLU A 433 0.13 -21.92 11.08
CA GLU A 433 -0.90 -22.62 11.86
C GLU A 433 -0.48 -24.02 12.27
N LYS A 434 0.34 -24.69 11.45
CA LYS A 434 0.75 -26.07 11.64
C LYS A 434 2.13 -26.20 12.28
N VAL A 435 2.79 -25.10 12.59
CA VAL A 435 4.10 -25.11 13.26
C VAL A 435 3.93 -25.70 14.66
N LYS A 436 4.77 -26.66 15.00
CA LYS A 436 4.79 -27.34 16.32
C LYS A 436 5.69 -26.59 17.29
N THR A 437 5.22 -25.44 17.78
CA THR A 437 5.99 -24.52 18.65
C THR A 437 6.54 -25.22 19.88
N GLU A 438 5.74 -26.08 20.55
CA GLU A 438 6.19 -26.81 21.75
C GLU A 438 7.36 -27.76 21.46
N ALA A 439 7.34 -28.43 20.28
CA ALA A 439 8.43 -29.31 19.89
C ALA A 439 9.75 -28.53 19.63
N LEU A 440 9.64 -27.33 19.03
CA LEU A 440 10.79 -26.47 18.76
C LEU A 440 11.44 -25.93 20.04
N ALA A 441 10.72 -25.88 21.16
CA ALA A 441 11.31 -25.49 22.46
C ALA A 441 12.51 -26.38 22.89
N ALA A 442 12.54 -27.62 22.43
CA ALA A 442 13.66 -28.54 22.70
C ALA A 442 15.02 -28.08 22.10
N LEU A 443 14.98 -27.16 21.12
CA LEU A 443 16.19 -26.61 20.51
C LEU A 443 16.88 -25.54 21.38
N LYS A 444 16.23 -25.06 22.44
CA LYS A 444 16.70 -23.93 23.26
C LYS A 444 18.04 -24.23 23.94
N ASP A 445 18.19 -25.41 24.54
CA ASP A 445 19.43 -25.79 25.23
C ASP A 445 20.59 -25.92 24.25
N PHE A 446 20.35 -26.44 23.05
CA PHE A 446 21.33 -26.51 21.98
C PHE A 446 21.82 -25.11 21.57
N TRP A 447 20.91 -24.17 21.38
CA TRP A 447 21.22 -22.77 21.05
C TRP A 447 21.98 -22.08 22.19
N LEU A 448 21.52 -22.22 23.43
CA LEU A 448 22.16 -21.63 24.61
C LEU A 448 23.56 -22.20 24.87
N ALA A 449 23.86 -23.40 24.36
CA ALA A 449 25.19 -23.97 24.40
C ALA A 449 26.17 -23.37 23.38
N GLY A 450 25.77 -22.35 22.64
CA GLY A 450 26.58 -21.62 21.66
C GLY A 450 26.48 -22.11 20.22
N ASN A 451 25.53 -23.01 19.91
CA ASN A 451 25.38 -23.55 18.56
C ASN A 451 24.44 -22.71 17.69
N PRO A 452 24.76 -22.51 16.40
CA PRO A 452 23.94 -21.76 15.49
C PRO A 452 22.55 -22.40 15.24
N VAL A 453 21.51 -21.55 15.19
CA VAL A 453 20.16 -21.93 14.78
C VAL A 453 19.68 -20.96 13.72
N MET A 454 19.11 -21.50 12.65
CA MET A 454 18.41 -20.71 11.63
C MET A 454 16.95 -21.16 11.56
N ALA A 455 16.02 -20.22 11.44
CA ALA A 455 14.61 -20.50 11.18
C ALA A 455 14.13 -19.71 9.96
N ASP A 456 13.41 -20.42 9.07
CA ASP A 456 12.97 -19.87 7.79
C ASP A 456 11.45 -19.92 7.62
N ASN A 457 10.91 -18.88 7.00
CA ASN A 457 9.51 -18.73 6.62
C ASN A 457 8.57 -18.93 7.83
N ALA A 458 7.57 -19.79 7.72
CA ALA A 458 6.54 -20.02 8.73
C ALA A 458 7.08 -20.49 10.10
N ALA A 459 8.28 -21.04 10.16
CA ALA A 459 8.94 -21.43 11.41
C ALA A 459 9.58 -20.24 12.14
N MET A 460 9.92 -19.16 11.45
CA MET A 460 10.67 -18.04 12.00
C MET A 460 9.89 -17.27 13.07
N PRO A 461 8.59 -16.92 12.89
CA PRO A 461 7.89 -16.04 13.82
C PRO A 461 7.78 -16.58 15.24
N VAL A 462 7.77 -17.92 15.40
CA VAL A 462 7.60 -18.54 16.72
C VAL A 462 8.82 -18.31 17.65
N PHE A 463 9.96 -17.88 17.12
CA PHE A 463 11.14 -17.55 17.93
C PHE A 463 11.04 -16.19 18.65
N GLY A 464 10.11 -15.32 18.21
CA GLY A 464 9.75 -14.08 18.91
C GLY A 464 8.91 -14.33 20.16
N SER A 465 8.52 -13.25 20.84
CA SER A 465 7.66 -13.29 22.04
C SER A 465 6.21 -13.62 21.69
N PHE A 466 5.70 -13.08 20.59
CA PHE A 466 4.36 -13.36 20.06
C PHE A 466 4.40 -13.46 18.54
N TYR A 467 3.44 -14.19 17.98
CA TYR A 467 3.29 -14.36 16.54
C TYR A 467 1.83 -14.58 16.14
N ALA A 468 1.52 -14.44 14.85
CA ALA A 468 0.18 -14.67 14.30
C ALA A 468 0.10 -16.06 13.64
N PRO A 469 -0.48 -17.09 14.31
CA PRO A 469 -0.48 -18.45 13.79
C PRO A 469 -1.38 -18.65 12.56
N HIS A 470 -2.51 -17.94 12.49
CA HIS A 470 -3.52 -18.16 11.45
C HIS A 470 -3.50 -17.07 10.38
N GLU A 471 -3.64 -17.46 9.11
CA GLU A 471 -4.00 -16.56 8.04
C GLU A 471 -5.49 -16.19 8.16
N PRO A 472 -5.86 -14.92 7.92
CA PRO A 472 -7.28 -14.56 7.80
C PRO A 472 -7.94 -15.38 6.69
N THR A 473 -9.02 -16.06 7.01
CA THR A 473 -9.79 -16.83 6.03
C THR A 473 -10.81 -15.92 5.35
N PRO A 474 -10.86 -15.86 4.00
CA PRO A 474 -11.92 -15.13 3.33
C PRO A 474 -13.27 -15.79 3.57
N ASP A 475 -14.32 -14.98 3.68
CA ASP A 475 -15.69 -15.47 3.56
C ASP A 475 -15.93 -16.00 2.14
N ASP A 476 -16.91 -16.88 1.93
CA ASP A 476 -17.19 -17.53 0.63
C ASP A 476 -17.33 -16.55 -0.56
N SER A 477 -17.70 -15.31 -0.32
CA SER A 477 -17.87 -14.25 -1.32
C SER A 477 -16.71 -13.25 -1.38
N GLU A 478 -15.71 -13.39 -0.49
CA GLU A 478 -14.64 -12.44 -0.31
C GLU A 478 -13.38 -12.88 -1.05
N ARG A 479 -12.70 -11.91 -1.67
CA ARG A 479 -11.39 -12.17 -2.27
C ARG A 479 -10.34 -12.33 -1.17
N GLU A 480 -9.40 -13.26 -1.36
CA GLU A 480 -8.29 -13.51 -0.43
C GLU A 480 -7.53 -12.23 -0.06
N GLU A 481 -7.26 -11.35 -1.03
CA GLU A 481 -6.60 -10.07 -0.80
C GLU A 481 -7.38 -9.11 0.11
N LEU A 482 -8.71 -9.26 0.23
CA LEU A 482 -9.53 -8.48 1.17
C LEU A 482 -9.48 -9.09 2.56
N ALA A 483 -9.41 -10.41 2.66
CA ALA A 483 -9.29 -11.10 3.94
C ALA A 483 -8.03 -10.68 4.69
N THR A 484 -6.87 -10.56 4.00
CA THR A 484 -5.61 -10.11 4.61
C THR A 484 -5.70 -8.69 5.18
N GLN A 485 -6.49 -7.81 4.58
CA GLN A 485 -6.70 -6.45 5.07
C GLN A 485 -7.56 -6.36 6.33
N LYS A 486 -8.40 -7.37 6.59
CA LYS A 486 -9.15 -7.46 7.86
C LYS A 486 -8.25 -7.54 9.09
N SER A 487 -6.99 -7.91 8.92
CA SER A 487 -6.00 -7.90 9.99
C SER A 487 -5.74 -6.50 10.58
N PHE A 488 -6.20 -5.42 9.93
CA PHE A 488 -6.20 -4.08 10.51
C PHE A 488 -7.34 -3.81 11.51
N TRP A 489 -8.18 -4.81 11.79
CA TRP A 489 -9.27 -4.70 12.77
C TRP A 489 -8.98 -5.49 14.03
N GLN A 490 -9.41 -4.96 15.17
CA GLN A 490 -9.27 -5.61 16.46
C GLN A 490 -9.90 -7.02 16.45
N GLY A 491 -9.14 -8.00 16.95
CA GLY A 491 -9.61 -9.37 17.10
C GLY A 491 -9.74 -10.17 15.79
N ARG A 492 -9.21 -9.65 14.67
CA ARG A 492 -9.20 -10.37 13.39
C ARG A 492 -7.91 -11.17 13.13
N THR A 493 -6.87 -10.87 13.86
CA THR A 493 -5.62 -11.64 13.86
C THR A 493 -5.52 -12.39 15.17
N ASP A 494 -5.46 -13.70 15.10
CA ASP A 494 -5.12 -14.51 16.26
C ASP A 494 -3.66 -14.29 16.63
N ILE A 495 -3.38 -14.10 17.92
CA ILE A 495 -2.03 -13.88 18.43
C ILE A 495 -1.74 -14.95 19.47
N ALA A 496 -0.62 -15.65 19.31
CA ALA A 496 -0.18 -16.69 20.21
C ALA A 496 1.21 -16.36 20.79
N PRO A 497 1.50 -16.84 22.02
CA PRO A 497 2.85 -16.75 22.56
C PRO A 497 3.83 -17.58 21.72
N GLY A 498 4.99 -16.98 21.43
CA GLY A 498 6.12 -17.65 20.81
C GLY A 498 7.05 -18.30 21.85
N LEU A 499 8.27 -18.64 21.43
CA LEU A 499 9.29 -19.24 22.28
C LEU A 499 10.06 -18.20 23.13
N GLY A 500 9.97 -16.91 22.76
CA GLY A 500 10.64 -15.82 23.48
C GLY A 500 12.18 -15.98 23.50
N TRP A 501 12.78 -16.34 22.37
CA TRP A 501 14.23 -16.34 22.25
C TRP A 501 14.77 -14.93 21.98
N VAL A 502 13.99 -14.15 21.28
CA VAL A 502 14.19 -12.70 21.08
C VAL A 502 12.92 -11.96 21.49
N ASP A 503 13.08 -10.79 22.10
CA ASP A 503 11.98 -10.03 22.69
C ASP A 503 11.37 -9.05 21.66
N VAL A 504 10.82 -9.61 20.59
CA VAL A 504 10.16 -8.91 19.49
C VAL A 504 8.99 -9.73 18.96
N THR A 505 8.12 -9.12 18.16
CA THR A 505 7.16 -9.82 17.30
C THR A 505 7.68 -9.88 15.86
N LEU A 506 7.35 -10.95 15.15
CA LEU A 506 7.95 -11.25 13.85
C LEU A 506 6.88 -11.68 12.85
N GLU A 507 6.95 -11.14 11.61
CA GLU A 507 6.10 -11.55 10.50
C GLU A 507 6.94 -11.76 9.23
N PRO A 508 6.91 -12.95 8.60
CA PRO A 508 7.65 -13.25 7.38
C PRO A 508 6.91 -12.76 6.13
N GLN A 509 7.61 -12.68 5.00
CA GLN A 509 7.05 -12.41 3.67
C GLN A 509 6.18 -11.14 3.62
N ILE A 510 6.61 -10.09 4.31
CA ILE A 510 5.78 -8.91 4.60
C ILE A 510 5.24 -8.23 3.33
N ILE A 511 6.03 -8.14 2.24
CA ILE A 511 5.60 -7.57 0.96
C ILE A 511 4.92 -8.66 0.11
N ALA A 512 5.55 -9.82 -0.07
CA ALA A 512 5.09 -10.87 -0.97
C ALA A 512 3.67 -11.36 -0.63
N ASP A 513 3.38 -11.56 0.66
CA ASP A 513 2.06 -11.98 1.15
C ASP A 513 1.23 -10.82 1.71
N LYS A 514 1.68 -9.56 1.54
CA LYS A 514 0.95 -8.35 1.94
C LYS A 514 0.57 -8.32 3.43
N ARG A 515 1.45 -8.78 4.31
CA ARG A 515 1.15 -9.06 5.72
C ARG A 515 1.27 -7.84 6.66
N PHE A 516 1.24 -6.62 6.12
CA PHE A 516 1.31 -5.40 6.94
C PHE A 516 0.18 -5.30 7.97
N GLY A 517 -1.03 -5.79 7.66
CA GLY A 517 -2.13 -5.83 8.62
C GLY A 517 -1.82 -6.73 9.82
N ARG A 518 -1.24 -7.92 9.59
CA ARG A 518 -0.83 -8.85 10.66
C ARG A 518 0.29 -8.25 11.52
N LEU A 519 1.29 -7.64 10.88
CA LEU A 519 2.38 -6.96 11.59
C LEU A 519 1.83 -5.80 12.44
N THR A 520 0.91 -5.00 11.88
CA THR A 520 0.24 -3.93 12.62
C THR A 520 -0.57 -4.47 13.79
N SER A 521 -1.28 -5.59 13.60
CA SER A 521 -2.05 -6.24 14.66
C SER A 521 -1.16 -6.72 15.81
N LEU A 522 -0.01 -7.34 15.48
CA LEU A 522 1.00 -7.72 16.47
C LEU A 522 1.52 -6.51 17.24
N ALA A 523 1.91 -5.43 16.53
CA ALA A 523 2.38 -4.20 17.14
C ALA A 523 1.32 -3.51 18.01
N TYR A 524 0.06 -3.48 17.56
CA TYR A 524 -1.04 -2.82 18.28
C TYR A 524 -1.40 -3.55 19.58
N ASN A 525 -1.40 -4.89 19.55
CA ASN A 525 -1.76 -5.69 20.74
C ASN A 525 -0.57 -5.86 21.71
N HIS A 526 0.66 -5.69 21.24
CA HIS A 526 1.89 -5.72 22.04
C HIS A 526 2.75 -4.48 21.78
N PRO A 527 2.23 -3.28 22.12
CA PRO A 527 2.92 -2.02 21.80
C PRO A 527 4.23 -1.83 22.57
N GLU A 528 4.49 -2.62 23.60
CA GLU A 528 5.74 -2.65 24.36
C GLU A 528 6.89 -3.30 23.58
N LEU A 529 6.60 -4.06 22.51
CA LEU A 529 7.59 -4.77 21.70
C LEU A 529 7.79 -4.08 20.34
N LEU A 530 8.96 -4.28 19.75
CA LEU A 530 9.17 -3.97 18.35
C LEU A 530 8.50 -5.04 17.48
N ALA A 531 7.85 -4.63 16.40
CA ALA A 531 7.28 -5.56 15.43
C ALA A 531 8.08 -5.50 14.11
N LEU A 532 8.64 -6.64 13.72
CA LEU A 532 9.56 -6.76 12.61
C LEU A 532 8.93 -7.55 11.45
N GLY A 533 8.78 -6.88 10.31
CA GLY A 533 8.33 -7.48 9.05
C GLY A 533 9.52 -7.82 8.15
N ILE A 534 9.74 -9.10 7.89
CA ILE A 534 10.90 -9.61 7.16
C ILE A 534 10.47 -10.00 5.74
N ASN A 535 11.16 -9.46 4.73
CA ASN A 535 10.91 -9.78 3.34
C ASN A 535 11.48 -11.16 2.93
N LYS A 536 11.04 -11.65 1.77
CA LYS A 536 11.66 -12.79 1.09
C LYS A 536 13.16 -12.52 0.86
N ASP A 537 13.96 -13.58 0.82
CA ASP A 537 15.42 -13.53 0.61
C ASP A 537 16.18 -12.60 1.57
N THR A 538 15.58 -12.35 2.75
CA THR A 538 16.09 -11.43 3.77
C THR A 538 15.99 -12.06 5.15
N ALA A 539 16.93 -11.75 6.01
CA ALA A 539 16.95 -12.26 7.39
C ALA A 539 17.60 -11.28 8.37
N ILE A 540 17.35 -11.53 9.65
CA ILE A 540 18.10 -10.94 10.76
C ILE A 540 19.04 -12.00 11.31
N LEU A 541 20.31 -11.65 11.45
CA LEU A 541 21.32 -12.40 12.17
C LEU A 541 21.54 -11.76 13.54
N PHE A 542 21.10 -12.44 14.58
CA PHE A 542 21.42 -12.10 15.98
C PHE A 542 22.69 -12.81 16.40
N ASN A 543 23.61 -12.06 16.97
CA ASN A 543 24.85 -12.58 17.56
C ASN A 543 25.25 -11.74 18.78
N GLY A 544 26.42 -11.96 19.35
CA GLY A 544 26.93 -11.24 20.50
C GLY A 544 27.14 -9.74 20.26
N ASP A 545 27.20 -9.30 19.00
CA ASP A 545 27.39 -7.90 18.59
C ASP A 545 26.06 -7.15 18.37
N GLY A 546 24.93 -7.86 18.36
CA GLY A 546 23.59 -7.34 18.13
C GLY A 546 22.86 -8.01 16.97
N ALA A 547 21.98 -7.29 16.30
CA ALA A 547 21.15 -7.75 15.18
C ALA A 547 21.57 -7.10 13.87
N LYS A 548 21.96 -7.91 12.88
CA LYS A 548 22.40 -7.48 11.55
C LYS A 548 21.43 -7.95 10.47
N VAL A 549 21.10 -7.09 9.53
CA VAL A 549 20.30 -7.47 8.35
C VAL A 549 21.22 -8.13 7.30
N ILE A 550 20.78 -9.26 6.76
CA ILE A 550 21.44 -10.00 5.68
C ILE A 550 20.42 -10.37 4.60
N GLY A 551 20.86 -10.54 3.36
CA GLY A 551 19.98 -10.91 2.23
C GLY A 551 19.86 -9.82 1.17
N ASP A 552 18.67 -9.68 0.57
CA ASP A 552 18.48 -8.92 -0.67
C ASP A 552 17.47 -7.76 -0.58
N ASN A 553 16.71 -7.64 0.52
CA ASN A 553 15.67 -6.62 0.68
C ASN A 553 15.66 -6.03 2.10
N GLY A 554 14.75 -5.09 2.36
CA GLY A 554 14.62 -4.41 3.65
C GLY A 554 13.79 -5.17 4.68
N ILE A 555 13.99 -4.82 5.94
CA ILE A 555 13.18 -5.22 7.09
C ILE A 555 12.45 -4.00 7.61
N PHE A 556 11.14 -4.09 7.74
CA PHE A 556 10.30 -3.03 8.30
C PHE A 556 10.18 -3.21 9.82
N VAL A 557 10.44 -2.16 10.57
CA VAL A 557 10.33 -2.14 12.03
C VAL A 557 9.25 -1.16 12.45
N PHE A 558 8.17 -1.66 13.04
CA PHE A 558 7.13 -0.84 13.64
C PHE A 558 7.38 -0.73 15.13
N ASP A 559 7.51 0.50 15.62
CA ASP A 559 7.73 0.84 17.02
C ASP A 559 6.56 1.68 17.54
N LEU A 560 5.69 1.04 18.30
CA LEU A 560 4.50 1.66 18.87
C LEU A 560 4.67 2.00 20.35
N ARG A 561 5.87 1.82 20.93
CA ARG A 561 6.14 2.00 22.37
C ARG A 561 5.77 3.39 22.91
N THR A 562 5.81 4.41 22.05
CA THR A 562 5.44 5.79 22.41
C THR A 562 4.22 6.30 21.62
N ALA A 563 3.58 5.44 20.84
CA ALA A 563 2.43 5.80 20.02
C ALA A 563 1.16 5.99 20.86
N ALA A 564 0.26 6.85 20.39
CA ALA A 564 -1.11 6.88 20.88
C ALA A 564 -1.98 5.92 20.07
N LEU A 565 -2.77 5.11 20.76
CA LEU A 565 -3.56 4.04 20.18
C LEU A 565 -5.04 4.24 20.49
N GLN A 566 -5.90 4.06 19.49
CA GLN A 566 -7.35 4.12 19.61
C GLN A 566 -7.98 3.16 18.60
N LEU A 567 -9.20 2.72 18.82
CA LEU A 567 -10.00 2.04 17.82
C LEU A 567 -10.91 3.04 17.09
N GLY A 568 -11.04 2.86 15.80
CA GLY A 568 -12.02 3.55 14.99
C GLY A 568 -13.45 3.05 15.25
N THR A 569 -14.42 3.69 14.62
CA THR A 569 -15.85 3.35 14.77
C THR A 569 -16.21 1.96 14.21
N ASN A 570 -15.36 1.41 13.36
CA ASN A 570 -15.48 0.07 12.78
C ASN A 570 -14.54 -0.96 13.43
N GLU A 571 -13.99 -0.67 14.60
CA GLU A 571 -12.99 -1.47 15.33
C GLU A 571 -11.63 -1.57 14.59
N GLY A 572 -11.41 -0.76 13.56
CA GLY A 572 -10.12 -0.62 12.89
C GLY A 572 -9.09 0.08 13.78
N PHE A 573 -7.81 -0.25 13.59
CA PHE A 573 -6.74 0.37 14.36
C PHE A 573 -6.53 1.83 13.94
N THR A 574 -6.45 2.70 14.92
CA THR A 574 -5.98 4.08 14.76
C THR A 574 -4.73 4.26 15.60
N ILE A 575 -3.66 4.69 14.96
CA ILE A 575 -2.32 4.83 15.53
C ILE A 575 -1.82 6.24 15.23
N ALA A 576 -1.28 6.91 16.22
CA ALA A 576 -0.62 8.20 16.01
C ALA A 576 0.77 8.21 16.63
N ASN A 577 1.72 8.81 15.92
CA ASN A 577 3.11 8.98 16.37
C ASN A 577 3.85 7.65 16.66
N ALA A 578 3.57 6.58 15.91
CA ALA A 578 4.46 5.44 15.87
C ALA A 578 5.71 5.77 15.04
N MET A 579 6.78 4.99 15.21
CA MET A 579 7.97 5.09 14.38
C MET A 579 8.06 3.91 13.43
N LEU A 580 8.43 4.21 12.19
CA LEU A 580 8.74 3.24 11.16
C LEU A 580 10.20 3.40 10.73
N ASP A 581 10.94 2.31 10.83
CA ASP A 581 12.28 2.21 10.26
C ASP A 581 12.33 1.12 9.19
N VAL A 582 13.24 1.27 8.27
CA VAL A 582 13.59 0.23 7.28
C VAL A 582 15.08 0.01 7.33
N PHE A 583 15.49 -1.18 7.73
CA PHE A 583 16.88 -1.62 7.72
C PHE A 583 17.14 -2.52 6.52
N VAL A 584 18.32 -2.37 5.91
CA VAL A 584 18.68 -3.09 4.69
C VAL A 584 19.95 -3.91 4.87
N PRO A 585 20.25 -4.87 4.00
CA PRO A 585 21.38 -5.77 4.15
C PRO A 585 22.69 -5.02 4.39
N GLY A 586 23.46 -5.51 5.36
CA GLY A 586 24.71 -4.92 5.81
C GLY A 586 24.57 -3.98 7.01
N GLU A 587 23.38 -3.51 7.33
CA GLU A 587 23.15 -2.62 8.46
C GLU A 587 22.99 -3.41 9.78
N MET A 588 23.46 -2.80 10.87
CA MET A 588 23.10 -3.20 12.23
C MET A 588 21.78 -2.53 12.61
N MET A 589 20.89 -3.25 13.25
CA MET A 589 19.60 -2.74 13.70
C MET A 589 19.78 -1.92 14.99
N LEU A 590 20.28 -0.71 14.83
CA LEU A 590 20.44 0.28 15.90
C LEU A 590 19.63 1.53 15.53
N PRO A 591 19.01 2.21 16.50
CA PRO A 591 18.40 3.50 16.28
C PRO A 591 19.50 4.55 16.13
N GLU A 592 20.16 4.60 14.98
CA GLU A 592 21.07 5.69 14.68
C GLU A 592 20.24 6.96 14.46
N LEU A 593 20.28 7.86 15.42
CA LEU A 593 19.93 9.24 15.17
C LEU A 593 20.96 9.78 14.21
N ALA A 594 20.54 10.46 13.14
CA ALA A 594 21.49 11.22 12.34
C ALA A 594 22.23 12.18 13.28
N ASP A 595 23.55 12.07 13.33
CA ASP A 595 24.34 13.03 14.07
C ASP A 595 24.26 14.35 13.29
N VAL A 596 23.37 15.23 13.71
CA VAL A 596 23.11 16.55 13.10
C VAL A 596 24.39 17.41 13.11
N SER A 597 25.42 17.00 13.87
CA SER A 597 26.69 17.71 14.00
C SER A 597 27.74 17.31 12.95
N THR A 598 27.60 16.19 12.29
CA THR A 598 28.44 15.80 11.17
C THR A 598 27.73 16.13 9.86
N PRO A 599 28.24 17.10 9.04
CA PRO A 599 27.74 17.21 7.68
C PRO A 599 28.03 15.87 7.03
N VAL A 600 26.95 15.12 6.76
CA VAL A 600 27.03 13.93 5.90
C VAL A 600 27.73 14.43 4.64
N SER A 601 28.97 13.98 4.44
CA SER A 601 29.62 14.16 3.15
C SER A 601 28.63 13.59 2.17
N MET A 602 27.97 14.45 1.41
CA MET A 602 27.14 14.05 0.30
C MET A 602 28.05 13.24 -0.62
N GLN A 603 28.13 11.93 -0.41
CA GLN A 603 28.51 11.06 -1.50
C GLN A 603 27.57 11.46 -2.62
N ALA A 604 28.15 11.95 -3.70
CA ALA A 604 27.44 12.61 -4.78
C ALA A 604 26.14 11.85 -5.01
N THR A 605 25.03 12.52 -4.76
CA THR A 605 23.69 12.02 -5.07
C THR A 605 23.84 11.30 -6.40
N PRO A 606 23.52 10.01 -6.53
CA PRO A 606 23.61 9.36 -7.83
C PRO A 606 22.85 10.28 -8.78
N VAL A 607 23.55 10.87 -9.75
CA VAL A 607 22.93 11.67 -10.79
C VAL A 607 22.10 10.64 -11.53
N PHE A 608 20.81 10.57 -11.18
CA PHE A 608 19.86 9.80 -11.94
C PHE A 608 20.05 10.25 -13.39
N PRO A 609 20.28 9.36 -14.35
CA PRO A 609 20.35 9.77 -15.73
C PRO A 609 19.02 10.47 -16.01
N THR A 610 19.05 11.78 -16.04
CA THR A 610 17.96 12.58 -16.59
C THR A 610 17.70 11.94 -17.93
N ALA A 611 16.49 11.39 -18.14
CA ALA A 611 16.13 10.78 -19.40
C ALA A 611 16.63 11.72 -20.50
N MET A 612 17.60 11.28 -21.28
CA MET A 612 18.11 12.11 -22.36
C MET A 612 16.92 12.51 -23.20
N PRO A 613 16.71 13.79 -23.48
CA PRO A 613 15.65 14.18 -24.39
C PRO A 613 15.88 13.38 -25.67
N THR A 614 14.93 12.53 -26.00
CA THR A 614 14.92 11.79 -27.27
C THR A 614 15.07 12.84 -28.35
N PRO A 615 16.11 12.79 -29.20
CA PRO A 615 16.28 13.79 -30.25
C PRO A 615 15.01 13.73 -31.12
N VAL A 616 14.29 14.84 -31.16
CA VAL A 616 13.17 15.02 -32.10
C VAL A 616 13.74 14.71 -33.50
N PRO A 617 13.23 13.72 -34.23
CA PRO A 617 13.70 13.45 -35.56
C PRO A 617 13.32 14.64 -36.44
N THR A 618 14.33 15.38 -36.87
CA THR A 618 14.19 16.37 -37.92
C THR A 618 13.73 15.61 -39.16
N LEU A 619 12.55 15.89 -39.67
CA LEU A 619 12.01 15.38 -40.91
C LEU A 619 12.98 15.75 -42.04
N ALA A 620 13.83 14.82 -42.42
CA ALA A 620 14.53 14.87 -43.69
C ALA A 620 13.62 14.27 -44.79
N ALA A 621 13.52 15.00 -45.87
CA ALA A 621 12.66 14.72 -47.01
C ALA A 621 12.71 13.26 -47.50
N SER A 622 11.52 12.72 -47.76
CA SER A 622 11.22 11.42 -48.30
C SER A 622 12.05 11.07 -49.56
N THR A 623 12.77 9.97 -49.50
CA THR A 623 13.09 9.16 -50.66
C THR A 623 12.37 7.83 -50.50
N PHE A 624 11.45 7.56 -51.43
CA PHE A 624 10.74 6.30 -51.54
C PHE A 624 11.75 5.17 -51.81
N VAL A 625 11.83 4.21 -50.88
CA VAL A 625 12.47 2.92 -51.14
C VAL A 625 11.38 1.86 -51.10
N THR A 626 11.16 1.25 -52.25
CA THR A 626 10.32 0.06 -52.45
C THR A 626 10.93 -1.10 -51.67
N PHE A 627 10.26 -1.61 -50.67
CA PHE A 627 10.62 -2.86 -50.00
C PHE A 627 9.97 -4.05 -50.75
N THR A 628 10.82 -4.93 -51.25
CA THR A 628 10.45 -6.26 -51.71
C THR A 628 10.07 -7.12 -50.48
N GLU A 629 8.96 -7.76 -50.61
CA GLU A 629 8.38 -8.70 -49.65
C GLU A 629 9.38 -9.82 -49.31
N THR A 630 9.87 -9.86 -48.06
CA THR A 630 10.68 -10.98 -47.57
C THR A 630 9.82 -11.80 -46.62
N ALA A 631 9.81 -13.10 -46.87
CA ALA A 631 8.98 -14.12 -46.26
C ALA A 631 8.87 -14.02 -44.71
N ALA A 632 7.67 -14.25 -44.20
CA ALA A 632 7.33 -14.35 -42.80
C ALA A 632 8.18 -15.42 -42.07
N PRO A 633 8.57 -15.16 -40.79
CA PRO A 633 9.19 -16.18 -39.96
C PRO A 633 8.19 -17.31 -39.64
N PRO A 634 8.65 -18.54 -39.41
CA PRO A 634 7.76 -19.67 -39.17
C PRO A 634 6.98 -19.49 -37.87
N THR A 635 5.70 -19.70 -37.94
CA THR A 635 4.76 -19.79 -36.84
C THR A 635 5.26 -20.81 -35.79
N PRO A 636 5.30 -20.52 -34.50
CA PRO A 636 5.55 -21.53 -33.48
C PRO A 636 4.45 -22.59 -33.55
N ALA A 637 4.87 -23.86 -33.49
CA ALA A 637 3.97 -25.01 -33.51
C ALA A 637 2.91 -24.86 -32.44
N ALA A 638 1.66 -25.05 -32.83
CA ALA A 638 0.51 -25.11 -31.93
C ALA A 638 0.78 -26.16 -30.86
N THR A 639 0.81 -25.73 -29.62
CA THR A 639 0.71 -26.60 -28.45
C THR A 639 -0.65 -27.28 -28.52
N GLU A 640 -0.66 -28.60 -28.50
CA GLU A 640 -1.87 -29.42 -28.51
C GLU A 640 -2.86 -28.91 -27.49
N ALA A 641 -4.07 -28.56 -27.95
CA ALA A 641 -5.19 -28.26 -27.12
C ALA A 641 -5.49 -29.50 -26.26
N VAL A 642 -5.29 -29.37 -24.96
CA VAL A 642 -5.85 -30.29 -23.98
C VAL A 642 -7.36 -30.24 -24.18
N THR A 643 -7.94 -31.31 -24.67
CA THR A 643 -9.37 -31.49 -24.79
C THR A 643 -9.96 -31.41 -23.38
N GLU A 644 -10.70 -30.36 -23.12
CA GLU A 644 -11.55 -30.18 -21.95
C GLU A 644 -12.56 -31.32 -21.97
N GLU A 645 -12.39 -32.28 -21.06
CA GLU A 645 -13.32 -33.38 -20.86
C GLU A 645 -14.62 -32.75 -20.35
N ALA A 646 -15.66 -32.80 -21.17
CA ALA A 646 -16.95 -32.21 -20.86
C ALA A 646 -17.50 -32.78 -19.55
N ALA A 647 -17.70 -31.93 -18.55
CA ALA A 647 -18.32 -32.26 -17.31
C ALA A 647 -19.67 -32.94 -17.56
N PRO A 648 -20.03 -34.03 -16.82
CA PRO A 648 -21.26 -34.74 -17.04
C PRO A 648 -22.45 -33.83 -16.79
N LYS A 649 -23.31 -33.68 -17.81
CA LYS A 649 -24.57 -32.94 -17.71
C LYS A 649 -25.50 -33.72 -16.79
N PHE A 650 -25.66 -33.26 -15.54
CA PHE A 650 -26.70 -33.77 -14.64
C PHE A 650 -28.10 -33.44 -15.19
N PRO A 651 -29.03 -34.40 -15.27
CA PRO A 651 -30.38 -34.11 -15.76
C PRO A 651 -31.09 -33.14 -14.80
N VAL A 652 -31.80 -32.17 -15.36
CA VAL A 652 -32.48 -31.06 -14.65
C VAL A 652 -33.43 -31.53 -13.53
N TRP A 653 -33.96 -32.76 -13.61
CA TRP A 653 -34.83 -33.30 -12.56
C TRP A 653 -34.14 -33.55 -11.21
N VAL A 654 -32.80 -33.72 -11.17
CA VAL A 654 -32.03 -33.88 -9.92
C VAL A 654 -32.06 -32.60 -9.10
N ILE A 655 -32.11 -31.43 -9.74
CA ILE A 655 -32.20 -30.11 -9.08
C ILE A 655 -33.56 -29.97 -8.39
N PHE A 656 -34.66 -30.49 -9.00
CA PHE A 656 -35.98 -30.40 -8.42
C PHE A 656 -36.17 -31.35 -7.21
N VAL A 657 -35.51 -32.49 -7.19
CA VAL A 657 -35.58 -33.43 -6.03
C VAL A 657 -34.81 -32.85 -4.85
N GLY A 658 -33.63 -32.19 -5.09
CA GLY A 658 -32.87 -31.49 -4.04
C GLY A 658 -33.65 -30.34 -3.41
N LEU A 659 -34.30 -29.52 -4.23
CA LEU A 659 -35.13 -28.40 -3.75
C LEU A 659 -36.33 -28.83 -2.93
N ALA A 660 -37.00 -29.92 -3.34
CA ALA A 660 -38.13 -30.49 -2.59
C ALA A 660 -37.73 -31.07 -1.22
N ALA A 661 -36.53 -31.67 -1.13
CA ALA A 661 -35.99 -32.17 0.13
C ALA A 661 -35.63 -31.04 1.12
N VAL A 662 -35.08 -29.93 0.64
CA VAL A 662 -34.75 -28.74 1.47
C VAL A 662 -36.03 -28.05 1.97
N ILE A 663 -37.04 -27.89 1.12
CA ILE A 663 -38.33 -27.30 1.51
C ILE A 663 -39.04 -28.20 2.53
N GLY A 664 -39.02 -29.53 2.36
CA GLY A 664 -39.56 -30.48 3.31
C GLY A 664 -38.90 -30.42 4.69
N PHE A 665 -37.56 -30.25 4.73
CA PHE A 665 -36.79 -30.14 5.97
C PHE A 665 -37.07 -28.84 6.73
N VAL A 666 -37.23 -27.73 6.01
CA VAL A 666 -37.57 -26.42 6.60
C VAL A 666 -38.98 -26.38 7.16
N LEU A 667 -39.93 -27.04 6.50
CA LEU A 667 -41.32 -27.13 6.98
C LEU A 667 -41.49 -28.06 8.20
N LEU A 668 -40.68 -29.11 8.32
CA LEU A 668 -40.67 -29.99 9.50
C LEU A 668 -40.02 -29.33 10.74
N ARG A 669 -39.10 -28.40 10.55
CA ARG A 669 -38.44 -27.68 11.65
C ARG A 669 -39.30 -26.55 12.25
N LYS A 670 -40.37 -26.12 11.57
CA LYS A 670 -41.33 -25.12 12.07
C LYS A 670 -42.49 -25.74 12.86
N ARG A 671 -42.51 -27.06 13.05
CA ARG A 671 -43.57 -27.81 13.81
C ARG A 671 -43.03 -28.49 15.07
N LYS A 672 -41.89 -28.06 15.61
CA LYS A 672 -41.45 -28.41 16.97
C LYS A 672 -41.21 -27.18 17.81
#